data_428b2f05a367c0d1b17524cdc0fbdd7f
#
_entry.id   428b2f05a367c0d1b17524cdc0fbdd7f
#
_cell.length_a   1.000
_cell.length_b   1.000
_cell.length_c   1.000
_cell.angle_alpha   90.00
_cell.angle_beta   90.00
_cell.angle_gamma   90.00
#
_symmetry.space_group_name_H-M   'P 1'
#
loop_
_entity.id
_entity.type
_entity.pdbx_description
1 polymer ?
#
loop_
_entity_poly.entity_id
_entity_poly.type
_entity_poly.pdbx_seq_one_letter_code
_entity_poly.pdbx_strand_id
1 'polypeptide(L)'
;MDTIHVRGARTHNLKNIDLDIPRDKLVVITGLSGSGKSSLAFDTLYAEGQRRYVESLSTYARQFLSMMEKPDVDHVEGLSPAISIEQKSTSHNPRSTVGTITEIYDYLRLLFARAGEPRCPDHGQPLRAQTVSQMVDQVLSMPEGTKLMLLAPVVKDRKGEHLHLFDSLRRQGFIRARIDGLVCDLDEAPDLNKKQKHTIEVVVDRFKVNPGISLRLAESFETALGLAEGLATISYMDGDQPDQVLSAKFACTVCNYSLNELEPRLFSFNNPAGACNTCDGLGVHQYFDIDQIVQHPSASISEGAIRGWDRRTLFYFNMLSSLADHYNFDINQPWQQLPETYRQKVLFGSDDEEISFNYVNDRGTVLRRKHKFEGVIHNMERRYRETESQSVREELNKYMTSSSCPECGGTRLCRSARNVFVDNRRLEDIVGLPVGECSAYFDALDLPGREGAIAEKIVKEIRQRFTFLVDVGLNYLSLNRSADSLSGGEAQRIRLASQIGAGLVGVMYILDEPSIGLHQRDNERLLKTLVRLRDIGNTVIVVEHDADAISAADHIIDIGPGAGVHGGEIIAEGTAAEIAANRNSITGQFLSGERSIQIPSIRHREKGQYLSIEGATGNNLQSVDLKLPIGLFTCITGVSGSGKSTLINETLYPAAATALNNATTLKPAAHQQILGLDQLDKCIDINQSPIGRTPRSNPATYTGIFTPVRELFAGTQEARSRGYSPGRFSFNVKGGRCEACQGDGMTKVEMHFLPDIYVACDVCTGKRYNRETLDVRYKGKNVHQVLDMTIEDAREFFDAIPNIAKKLQTLIDVGLSYIKLGQSATTLSGGEAQRVKLSKELSKRGTGKTLYILDEPTTGLHFHDIEQLLGVLHRLRNEGNTVVVIEHNLDVVKTADWVVDLGPEGGSGGGQIIAEGTPEDLISIAASHTGRFLTPILKAPKTFSETPPFKAC
;
A
#
# COMPACT_ATOMS: atom_id res chain seq x y z
N MET A 1 -36.09 17.66 8.59
CA MET A 1 -35.71 18.28 7.28
C MET A 1 -35.36 17.15 6.34
N ASP A 2 -36.06 17.06 5.23
CA ASP A 2 -35.88 15.94 4.27
C ASP A 2 -34.92 16.34 3.11
N THR A 3 -34.32 17.53 3.22
CA THR A 3 -33.48 18.13 2.18
C THR A 3 -32.30 18.85 2.77
N ILE A 4 -31.14 18.75 2.12
CA ILE A 4 -29.96 19.57 2.39
C ILE A 4 -30.02 20.78 1.47
N HIS A 5 -30.07 22.00 2.02
CA HIS A 5 -30.11 23.24 1.26
C HIS A 5 -28.72 23.87 1.20
N VAL A 6 -28.17 24.04 0.02
CA VAL A 6 -26.91 24.74 -0.25
C VAL A 6 -27.25 26.04 -0.97
N ARG A 7 -26.70 27.16 -0.53
CA ARG A 7 -26.93 28.49 -1.13
C ARG A 7 -25.59 29.23 -1.28
N GLY A 8 -25.35 29.72 -2.47
CA GLY A 8 -24.21 30.55 -2.78
C GLY A 8 -22.84 29.83 -2.69
N ALA A 9 -22.74 28.59 -3.13
CA ALA A 9 -21.45 27.86 -3.11
C ALA A 9 -20.50 28.39 -4.20
N ARG A 10 -19.31 28.85 -3.77
CA ARG A 10 -18.27 29.47 -4.62
C ARG A 10 -16.89 28.86 -4.43
N THR A 11 -16.82 27.71 -3.76
CA THR A 11 -15.56 27.01 -3.48
C THR A 11 -14.86 26.64 -4.80
N HIS A 12 -13.58 27.01 -4.95
CA HIS A 12 -12.76 26.77 -6.15
C HIS A 12 -13.38 27.34 -7.43
N ASN A 13 -13.87 26.48 -8.33
CA ASN A 13 -14.44 26.88 -9.62
C ASN A 13 -15.99 26.93 -9.61
N LEU A 14 -16.64 26.70 -8.49
CA LEU A 14 -18.10 26.77 -8.37
C LEU A 14 -18.59 28.20 -8.57
N LYS A 15 -19.65 28.39 -9.37
CA LYS A 15 -20.16 29.68 -9.78
C LYS A 15 -21.44 30.06 -9.04
N ASN A 16 -21.34 30.26 -7.71
CA ASN A 16 -22.46 30.70 -6.87
C ASN A 16 -23.69 29.78 -6.98
N ILE A 17 -23.45 28.49 -6.70
CA ILE A 17 -24.46 27.44 -6.90
C ILE A 17 -25.48 27.43 -5.75
N ASP A 18 -26.74 27.35 -6.12
CA ASP A 18 -27.86 27.02 -5.24
C ASP A 18 -28.38 25.63 -5.57
N LEU A 19 -28.57 24.78 -4.55
CA LEU A 19 -28.90 23.37 -4.74
C LEU A 19 -29.73 22.82 -3.56
N ASP A 20 -30.66 21.93 -3.85
CA ASP A 20 -31.51 21.23 -2.89
C ASP A 20 -31.30 19.69 -3.02
N ILE A 21 -30.54 19.10 -2.09
CA ILE A 21 -30.16 17.69 -2.16
C ILE A 21 -31.10 16.87 -1.25
N PRO A 22 -31.81 15.86 -1.76
CA PRO A 22 -32.71 15.04 -0.95
C PRO A 22 -31.89 14.16 0.02
N ARG A 23 -32.39 14.04 1.26
CA ARG A 23 -31.81 13.16 2.30
C ARG A 23 -32.33 11.74 2.15
N ASP A 24 -31.59 10.80 2.76
CA ASP A 24 -31.89 9.37 2.77
C ASP A 24 -32.06 8.78 1.35
N LYS A 25 -31.25 9.31 0.43
CA LYS A 25 -31.21 8.96 -0.99
C LYS A 25 -29.80 8.65 -1.44
N LEU A 26 -29.70 7.90 -2.53
CA LEU A 26 -28.46 7.75 -3.30
C LEU A 26 -28.39 8.90 -4.30
N VAL A 27 -27.47 9.83 -4.05
CA VAL A 27 -27.25 11.02 -4.88
C VAL A 27 -25.95 10.86 -5.63
N VAL A 28 -25.98 11.00 -6.96
CA VAL A 28 -24.78 10.94 -7.79
C VAL A 28 -24.44 12.34 -8.31
N ILE A 29 -23.22 12.81 -8.05
CA ILE A 29 -22.67 14.05 -8.62
C ILE A 29 -21.78 13.65 -9.80
N THR A 30 -22.16 14.05 -11.00
CA THR A 30 -21.49 13.72 -12.26
C THR A 30 -21.11 14.97 -13.07
N GLY A 31 -20.46 14.78 -14.19
CA GLY A 31 -20.00 15.85 -15.10
C GLY A 31 -18.53 15.66 -15.52
N LEU A 32 -18.02 16.52 -16.39
CA LEU A 32 -16.67 16.44 -16.95
C LEU A 32 -15.58 16.44 -15.87
N SER A 33 -14.41 15.88 -16.19
CA SER A 33 -13.23 15.98 -15.30
C SER A 33 -12.87 17.47 -15.10
N GLY A 34 -12.69 17.88 -13.82
CA GLY A 34 -12.42 19.27 -13.47
C GLY A 34 -13.63 20.21 -13.53
N SER A 35 -14.87 19.73 -13.65
CA SER A 35 -16.08 20.56 -13.67
C SER A 35 -16.46 21.16 -12.31
N GLY A 36 -15.93 20.64 -11.17
CA GLY A 36 -16.24 21.14 -9.83
C GLY A 36 -16.95 20.12 -8.93
N LYS A 37 -17.08 18.86 -9.34
CA LYS A 37 -17.74 17.79 -8.58
C LYS A 37 -17.16 17.60 -7.17
N SER A 38 -15.85 17.42 -7.09
CA SER A 38 -15.15 17.24 -5.81
C SER A 38 -15.21 18.52 -4.97
N SER A 39 -15.20 19.71 -5.60
CA SER A 39 -15.36 20.99 -4.91
C SER A 39 -16.74 21.11 -4.24
N LEU A 40 -17.80 20.59 -4.85
CA LEU A 40 -19.12 20.54 -4.22
C LEU A 40 -19.18 19.45 -3.14
N ALA A 41 -18.77 18.21 -3.46
CA ALA A 41 -18.93 17.06 -2.57
C ALA A 41 -18.02 17.14 -1.33
N PHE A 42 -16.71 17.37 -1.53
CA PHE A 42 -15.70 17.31 -0.46
C PHE A 42 -15.38 18.69 0.11
N ASP A 43 -15.04 19.66 -0.74
CA ASP A 43 -14.57 20.97 -0.27
C ASP A 43 -15.72 21.88 0.19
N THR A 44 -17.00 21.53 -0.09
CA THR A 44 -18.19 22.27 0.38
C THR A 44 -19.01 21.45 1.36
N LEU A 45 -19.66 20.36 0.93
CA LEU A 45 -20.60 19.59 1.78
C LEU A 45 -19.89 18.87 2.93
N TYR A 46 -18.84 18.08 2.62
CA TYR A 46 -18.10 17.37 3.66
C TYR A 46 -17.38 18.34 4.59
N ALA A 47 -16.67 19.32 4.06
CA ALA A 47 -15.92 20.30 4.84
C ALA A 47 -16.81 21.06 5.82
N GLU A 48 -17.99 21.53 5.40
CA GLU A 48 -18.95 22.20 6.28
C GLU A 48 -19.58 21.25 7.30
N GLY A 49 -19.94 20.03 6.90
CA GLY A 49 -20.44 19.00 7.80
C GLY A 49 -19.45 18.64 8.90
N GLN A 50 -18.20 18.41 8.53
CA GLN A 50 -17.11 18.11 9.46
C GLN A 50 -16.79 19.30 10.38
N ARG A 51 -16.74 20.52 9.82
CA ARG A 51 -16.50 21.74 10.60
C ARG A 51 -17.55 21.91 11.69
N ARG A 52 -18.84 21.80 11.38
CA ARG A 52 -19.93 21.88 12.38
C ARG A 52 -19.86 20.80 13.43
N TYR A 53 -19.51 19.58 13.01
CA TYR A 53 -19.33 18.47 13.95
C TYR A 53 -18.20 18.77 14.94
N VAL A 54 -17.04 19.20 14.45
CA VAL A 54 -15.87 19.54 15.28
C VAL A 54 -16.18 20.74 16.19
N GLU A 55 -16.91 21.75 15.71
CA GLU A 55 -17.36 22.89 16.54
C GLU A 55 -18.30 22.50 17.68
N SER A 56 -19.08 21.43 17.50
CA SER A 56 -19.98 20.90 18.55
C SER A 56 -19.22 20.18 19.68
N LEU A 57 -17.96 19.79 19.46
CA LEU A 57 -17.15 19.08 20.44
C LEU A 57 -16.60 20.02 21.54
N SER A 58 -16.19 19.42 22.66
CA SER A 58 -15.55 20.16 23.75
C SER A 58 -14.27 20.87 23.29
N THR A 59 -13.89 21.97 23.95
CA THR A 59 -12.68 22.75 23.66
C THR A 59 -11.41 21.86 23.72
N TYR A 60 -11.39 20.89 24.62
CA TYR A 60 -10.29 19.92 24.72
C TYR A 60 -10.20 19.02 23.49
N ALA A 61 -11.31 18.44 23.05
CA ALA A 61 -11.34 17.59 21.87
C ALA A 61 -10.95 18.35 20.58
N ARG A 62 -11.33 19.61 20.46
CA ARG A 62 -10.97 20.49 19.33
C ARG A 62 -9.48 20.75 19.20
N GLN A 63 -8.70 20.68 20.29
CA GLN A 63 -7.24 20.85 20.22
C GLN A 63 -6.53 19.70 19.48
N PHE A 64 -7.16 18.53 19.39
CA PHE A 64 -6.60 17.35 18.75
C PHE A 64 -7.13 17.10 17.33
N LEU A 65 -8.12 17.88 16.89
CA LEU A 65 -8.73 17.73 15.56
C LEU A 65 -8.36 18.95 14.71
N SER A 66 -7.89 18.70 13.49
CA SER A 66 -7.66 19.76 12.52
C SER A 66 -8.99 20.38 12.14
N MET A 67 -9.13 21.70 12.37
CA MET A 67 -10.27 22.43 11.84
C MET A 67 -10.11 22.57 10.33
N MET A 68 -11.12 22.13 9.59
CA MET A 68 -11.20 22.41 8.15
C MET A 68 -11.44 23.91 7.93
N GLU A 69 -10.87 24.45 6.88
CA GLU A 69 -11.16 25.81 6.46
C GLU A 69 -12.66 25.94 6.14
N LYS A 70 -13.23 27.07 6.49
CA LYS A 70 -14.64 27.35 6.17
C LYS A 70 -14.78 27.43 4.65
N PRO A 71 -15.65 26.60 4.02
CA PRO A 71 -15.89 26.70 2.59
C PRO A 71 -16.50 28.05 2.22
N ASP A 72 -16.23 28.52 1.01
CA ASP A 72 -16.86 29.73 0.47
C ASP A 72 -18.30 29.42 0.04
N VAL A 73 -19.22 29.54 0.98
CA VAL A 73 -20.65 29.29 0.82
C VAL A 73 -21.43 30.24 1.73
N ASP A 74 -22.54 30.77 1.23
CA ASP A 74 -23.36 31.68 2.01
C ASP A 74 -24.07 30.93 3.14
N HIS A 75 -24.70 29.80 2.82
CA HIS A 75 -25.47 29.03 3.80
C HIS A 75 -25.60 27.55 3.38
N VAL A 76 -25.55 26.64 4.38
CA VAL A 76 -25.87 25.21 4.20
C VAL A 76 -26.75 24.76 5.37
N GLU A 77 -27.92 24.17 5.08
CA GLU A 77 -28.82 23.60 6.09
C GLU A 77 -29.06 22.12 5.86
N GLY A 78 -29.55 21.41 6.89
CA GLY A 78 -29.98 20.02 6.81
C GLY A 78 -28.84 19.00 6.77
N LEU A 79 -27.58 19.39 7.04
CA LEU A 79 -26.46 18.44 7.05
C LEU A 79 -26.57 17.45 8.21
N SER A 80 -26.34 16.17 7.90
CA SER A 80 -26.06 15.11 8.88
C SER A 80 -24.56 15.05 9.18
N PRO A 81 -24.15 14.33 10.25
CA PRO A 81 -22.74 13.98 10.43
C PRO A 81 -22.17 13.34 9.15
N ALA A 82 -21.05 13.85 8.67
CA ALA A 82 -20.49 13.49 7.39
C ALA A 82 -19.30 12.55 7.53
N ILE A 83 -19.26 11.51 6.71
CA ILE A 83 -18.12 10.58 6.58
C ILE A 83 -17.64 10.62 5.14
N SER A 84 -16.34 10.93 4.96
CA SER A 84 -15.68 10.94 3.64
C SER A 84 -14.92 9.64 3.41
N ILE A 85 -15.07 9.10 2.21
CA ILE A 85 -14.33 7.92 1.74
C ILE A 85 -13.62 8.28 0.44
N GLU A 86 -12.45 8.92 0.59
CA GLU A 86 -11.61 9.39 -0.52
C GLU A 86 -10.64 8.30 -0.99
N GLN A 87 -10.18 8.43 -2.23
CA GLN A 87 -9.12 7.60 -2.81
C GLN A 87 -7.73 7.87 -2.23
N LYS A 88 -7.50 9.07 -1.69
CA LYS A 88 -6.17 9.53 -1.29
C LYS A 88 -5.66 8.80 -0.06
N SER A 89 -4.39 8.41 -0.14
CA SER A 89 -3.50 7.88 0.89
C SER A 89 -3.94 6.59 1.57
N THR A 90 -3.42 5.48 1.06
CA THR A 90 -3.08 4.33 1.89
C THR A 90 -2.13 4.77 3.00
N SER A 91 -2.36 4.29 4.20
CA SER A 91 -1.41 4.48 5.31
C SER A 91 -0.05 3.92 4.89
N HIS A 92 0.99 4.75 4.88
CA HIS A 92 2.38 4.29 4.65
C HIS A 92 2.99 3.59 5.86
N ASN A 93 2.16 3.24 6.86
CA ASN A 93 2.62 2.48 8.01
C ASN A 93 2.78 0.99 7.63
N PRO A 94 3.99 0.43 7.60
CA PRO A 94 4.23 -0.95 7.21
C PRO A 94 3.60 -1.99 8.17
N ARG A 95 3.12 -1.54 9.32
CA ARG A 95 2.39 -2.36 10.29
C ARG A 95 0.89 -2.40 10.06
N SER A 96 0.35 -1.59 9.14
CA SER A 96 -1.07 -1.63 8.78
C SER A 96 -1.33 -2.76 7.78
N THR A 97 -2.32 -3.59 8.05
CA THR A 97 -2.76 -4.69 7.17
C THR A 97 -4.25 -4.59 6.91
N VAL A 98 -4.76 -5.31 5.90
CA VAL A 98 -6.20 -5.42 5.65
C VAL A 98 -6.93 -5.82 6.94
N GLY A 99 -6.44 -6.85 7.66
CA GLY A 99 -7.05 -7.32 8.91
C GLY A 99 -7.11 -6.26 10.02
N THR A 100 -6.08 -5.39 10.13
CA THR A 100 -6.08 -4.32 11.16
C THR A 100 -6.96 -3.14 10.80
N ILE A 101 -7.05 -2.77 9.52
CA ILE A 101 -7.91 -1.68 9.06
C ILE A 101 -9.39 -2.05 9.17
N THR A 102 -9.72 -3.33 8.94
CA THR A 102 -11.09 -3.85 9.04
C THR A 102 -11.50 -4.26 10.46
N GLU A 103 -10.61 -4.10 11.43
CA GLU A 103 -10.77 -4.54 12.82
C GLU A 103 -10.96 -6.08 12.97
N ILE A 104 -11.00 -6.84 11.87
CA ILE A 104 -11.15 -8.31 11.92
C ILE A 104 -10.02 -8.92 12.73
N TYR A 105 -8.79 -8.38 12.59
CA TYR A 105 -7.64 -8.87 13.33
C TYR A 105 -7.80 -8.71 14.85
N ASP A 106 -8.50 -7.68 15.32
CA ASP A 106 -8.76 -7.47 16.74
C ASP A 106 -9.73 -8.53 17.30
N TYR A 107 -10.76 -8.89 16.54
CA TYR A 107 -11.66 -9.99 16.88
C TYR A 107 -10.96 -11.35 16.81
N LEU A 108 -10.07 -11.57 15.84
CA LEU A 108 -9.26 -12.79 15.76
C LEU A 108 -8.34 -12.92 16.98
N ARG A 109 -7.66 -11.84 17.39
CA ARG A 109 -6.84 -11.85 18.62
C ARG A 109 -7.67 -12.20 19.85
N LEU A 110 -8.88 -11.69 19.94
CA LEU A 110 -9.80 -12.00 21.03
C LEU A 110 -10.24 -13.45 20.98
N LEU A 111 -10.56 -13.99 19.81
CA LEU A 111 -10.94 -15.38 19.59
C LEU A 111 -9.82 -16.32 20.04
N PHE A 112 -8.60 -16.10 19.57
CA PHE A 112 -7.44 -16.92 19.93
C PHE A 112 -7.07 -16.82 21.41
N ALA A 113 -7.28 -15.67 22.04
CA ALA A 113 -7.05 -15.51 23.47
C ALA A 113 -8.10 -16.18 24.34
N ARG A 114 -9.33 -16.38 23.86
CA ARG A 114 -10.46 -16.89 24.65
C ARG A 114 -10.83 -18.34 24.36
N ALA A 115 -10.65 -18.77 23.12
CA ALA A 115 -11.00 -20.12 22.63
C ALA A 115 -9.81 -20.86 22.01
N GLY A 116 -8.58 -20.32 22.12
CA GLY A 116 -7.40 -20.94 21.54
C GLY A 116 -6.80 -21.99 22.45
N GLU A 117 -6.35 -23.11 21.86
CA GLU A 117 -5.59 -24.17 22.50
C GLU A 117 -4.08 -23.92 22.29
N PRO A 118 -3.30 -23.55 23.33
CA PRO A 118 -1.86 -23.40 23.20
C PRO A 118 -1.19 -24.76 23.17
N ARG A 119 -0.22 -24.93 22.27
CA ARG A 119 0.59 -26.14 22.12
C ARG A 119 2.09 -25.85 22.31
N CYS A 120 2.81 -26.83 22.78
CA CYS A 120 4.26 -26.73 22.95
C CYS A 120 4.93 -26.57 21.58
N PRO A 121 5.76 -25.52 21.36
CA PRO A 121 6.44 -25.32 20.07
C PRO A 121 7.41 -26.44 19.65
N ASP A 122 7.93 -27.18 20.63
CA ASP A 122 8.92 -28.24 20.40
C ASP A 122 8.30 -29.65 20.33
N HIS A 123 7.19 -29.88 21.07
CA HIS A 123 6.59 -31.21 21.21
C HIS A 123 5.17 -31.31 20.61
N GLY A 124 4.55 -30.20 20.25
CA GLY A 124 3.19 -30.15 19.68
C GLY A 124 2.09 -30.56 20.68
N GLN A 125 2.42 -30.86 21.93
CA GLN A 125 1.45 -31.27 22.95
C GLN A 125 0.63 -30.06 23.44
N PRO A 126 -0.69 -30.23 23.71
CA PRO A 126 -1.51 -29.18 24.29
C PRO A 126 -0.95 -28.77 25.67
N LEU A 127 -0.87 -27.47 25.88
CA LEU A 127 -0.50 -26.91 27.18
C LEU A 127 -1.79 -26.69 27.98
N ARG A 128 -1.88 -27.26 29.16
CA ARG A 128 -3.07 -27.15 30.03
C ARG A 128 -2.70 -26.49 31.35
N ALA A 129 -3.47 -25.49 31.74
CA ALA A 129 -3.44 -24.95 33.08
C ALA A 129 -4.39 -25.78 33.96
N GLN A 130 -3.90 -26.21 35.11
CA GLN A 130 -4.70 -26.96 36.08
C GLN A 130 -5.08 -26.08 37.27
N THR A 131 -6.32 -26.19 37.76
CA THR A 131 -6.68 -25.54 39.02
C THR A 131 -6.10 -26.36 40.20
N VAL A 132 -5.93 -25.70 41.34
CA VAL A 132 -5.46 -26.40 42.57
C VAL A 132 -6.34 -27.63 42.86
N SER A 133 -7.64 -27.51 42.71
CA SER A 133 -8.54 -28.66 42.90
C SER A 133 -8.24 -29.83 41.97
N GLN A 134 -8.01 -29.54 40.67
CA GLN A 134 -7.63 -30.57 39.68
C GLN A 134 -6.28 -31.23 40.00
N MET A 135 -5.30 -30.47 40.51
CA MET A 135 -4.01 -30.99 40.92
C MET A 135 -4.17 -31.91 42.14
N VAL A 136 -5.01 -31.48 43.11
CA VAL A 136 -5.34 -32.30 44.27
C VAL A 136 -6.03 -33.59 43.84
N ASP A 137 -7.05 -33.53 43.00
CA ASP A 137 -7.80 -34.70 42.51
C ASP A 137 -6.87 -35.67 41.75
N GLN A 138 -5.95 -35.16 40.94
CA GLN A 138 -4.95 -35.94 40.20
C GLN A 138 -4.03 -36.69 41.18
N VAL A 139 -3.57 -36.05 42.24
CA VAL A 139 -2.71 -36.69 43.24
C VAL A 139 -3.52 -37.70 44.05
N LEU A 140 -4.75 -37.37 44.42
CA LEU A 140 -5.60 -38.28 45.18
C LEU A 140 -6.09 -39.50 44.35
N SER A 141 -6.03 -39.46 43.03
CA SER A 141 -6.30 -40.59 42.14
C SER A 141 -5.18 -41.63 42.11
N MET A 142 -4.00 -41.30 42.66
CA MET A 142 -2.89 -42.26 42.79
C MET A 142 -3.17 -43.34 43.86
N PRO A 143 -2.49 -44.48 43.79
CA PRO A 143 -2.72 -45.57 44.77
C PRO A 143 -2.54 -45.09 46.23
N GLU A 144 -3.50 -45.44 47.08
CA GLU A 144 -3.49 -45.09 48.49
C GLU A 144 -2.21 -45.62 49.17
N GLY A 145 -1.60 -44.80 50.02
CA GLY A 145 -0.33 -45.12 50.71
C GLY A 145 0.95 -44.76 49.95
N THR A 146 0.85 -44.31 48.67
CA THR A 146 2.00 -43.81 47.90
C THR A 146 2.65 -42.64 48.64
N LYS A 147 4.00 -42.69 48.84
CA LYS A 147 4.73 -41.62 49.49
C LYS A 147 5.22 -40.63 48.45
N LEU A 148 4.81 -39.39 48.59
CA LEU A 148 5.10 -38.29 47.65
C LEU A 148 5.71 -37.09 48.33
N MET A 149 6.51 -36.35 47.57
CA MET A 149 7.00 -35.03 47.91
C MET A 149 6.37 -34.01 46.94
N LEU A 150 5.86 -32.89 47.50
CA LEU A 150 5.49 -31.70 46.72
C LEU A 150 6.66 -30.71 46.73
N LEU A 151 7.16 -30.39 45.57
CA LEU A 151 8.31 -29.55 45.36
C LEU A 151 7.90 -28.29 44.60
N ALA A 152 8.50 -27.14 44.98
CA ALA A 152 8.40 -25.89 44.26
C ALA A 152 9.72 -25.59 43.52
N PRO A 153 9.79 -25.66 42.18
CA PRO A 153 11.00 -25.40 41.41
C PRO A 153 11.29 -23.89 41.32
N VAL A 154 12.09 -23.36 42.25
CA VAL A 154 12.40 -21.92 42.35
C VAL A 154 13.59 -21.50 41.48
N VAL A 155 14.52 -22.40 41.17
CA VAL A 155 15.63 -22.18 40.22
C VAL A 155 15.71 -23.36 39.29
N LYS A 156 15.76 -23.14 38.00
CA LYS A 156 15.89 -24.18 36.99
C LYS A 156 16.98 -23.83 36.00
N ASP A 157 18.01 -24.67 35.91
CA ASP A 157 19.12 -24.61 34.96
C ASP A 157 19.75 -23.20 34.84
N ARG A 158 19.96 -22.52 36.02
CA ARG A 158 20.55 -21.18 36.10
C ARG A 158 21.89 -21.20 36.80
N LYS A 159 22.85 -20.41 36.30
CA LYS A 159 24.15 -20.21 36.93
C LYS A 159 24.02 -19.27 38.12
N GLY A 160 24.75 -19.56 39.20
CA GLY A 160 24.80 -18.70 40.38
C GLY A 160 25.03 -19.49 41.67
N GLU A 161 25.47 -18.82 42.74
CA GLU A 161 25.63 -19.37 44.09
C GLU A 161 24.29 -19.38 44.86
N HIS A 162 23.32 -18.62 44.46
CA HIS A 162 21.94 -18.53 44.97
C HIS A 162 21.82 -18.31 46.52
N LEU A 163 22.86 -17.74 47.18
CA LEU A 163 22.91 -17.54 48.65
C LEU A 163 21.73 -16.74 49.17
N HIS A 164 21.39 -15.65 48.53
CA HIS A 164 20.22 -14.81 48.94
C HIS A 164 18.88 -15.57 48.87
N LEU A 165 18.77 -16.52 47.94
CA LEU A 165 17.60 -17.36 47.83
C LEU A 165 17.48 -18.29 49.02
N PHE A 166 18.57 -18.97 49.39
CA PHE A 166 18.58 -19.85 50.57
C PHE A 166 18.23 -19.08 51.85
N ASP A 167 18.78 -17.89 52.04
CA ASP A 167 18.46 -17.02 53.19
C ASP A 167 17.00 -16.63 53.20
N SER A 168 16.42 -16.34 52.03
CA SER A 168 14.99 -16.01 51.91
C SER A 168 14.11 -17.20 52.25
N LEU A 169 14.44 -18.37 51.76
CA LEU A 169 13.68 -19.62 52.01
C LEU A 169 13.71 -19.98 53.49
N ARG A 170 14.89 -19.88 54.16
CA ARG A 170 15.01 -20.09 55.62
C ARG A 170 14.11 -19.13 56.40
N ARG A 171 14.08 -17.83 56.05
CA ARG A 171 13.22 -16.83 56.70
C ARG A 171 11.73 -17.11 56.51
N GLN A 172 11.35 -17.75 55.45
CA GLN A 172 9.98 -18.19 55.18
C GLN A 172 9.62 -19.52 55.88
N GLY A 173 10.57 -20.15 56.61
CA GLY A 173 10.36 -21.34 57.40
C GLY A 173 10.50 -22.67 56.64
N PHE A 174 11.07 -22.67 55.41
CA PHE A 174 11.35 -23.92 54.71
C PHE A 174 12.61 -24.55 55.28
N ILE A 175 12.57 -25.91 55.39
CA ILE A 175 13.64 -26.67 56.03
C ILE A 175 14.50 -27.38 54.99
N ARG A 176 13.90 -27.83 53.88
CA ARG A 176 14.57 -28.69 52.88
C ARG A 176 14.40 -28.19 51.48
N ALA A 177 15.45 -28.46 50.67
CA ALA A 177 15.38 -28.28 49.24
C ALA A 177 16.04 -29.51 48.52
N ARG A 178 15.58 -29.72 47.30
CA ARG A 178 16.24 -30.63 46.36
C ARG A 178 17.13 -29.79 45.45
N ILE A 179 18.44 -30.01 45.58
CA ILE A 179 19.45 -29.26 44.78
C ILE A 179 20.14 -30.29 43.86
N ASP A 180 20.06 -30.01 42.55
CA ASP A 180 20.59 -30.88 41.48
C ASP A 180 20.22 -32.37 41.66
N GLY A 181 18.95 -32.60 42.08
CA GLY A 181 18.39 -33.94 42.29
C GLY A 181 18.59 -34.53 43.69
N LEU A 182 19.41 -33.91 44.54
CA LEU A 182 19.69 -34.41 45.92
C LEU A 182 18.90 -33.58 46.95
N VAL A 183 18.16 -34.26 47.82
CA VAL A 183 17.43 -33.60 48.93
C VAL A 183 18.38 -33.36 50.09
N CYS A 184 18.50 -32.09 50.51
CA CYS A 184 19.33 -31.67 51.66
C CYS A 184 18.56 -30.71 52.57
N ASP A 185 18.98 -30.54 53.79
CA ASP A 185 18.49 -29.50 54.67
C ASP A 185 19.09 -28.14 54.25
N LEU A 186 18.27 -27.07 54.25
CA LEU A 186 18.68 -25.73 53.83
C LEU A 186 19.84 -25.16 54.68
N ASP A 187 19.95 -25.61 55.95
CA ASP A 187 21.02 -25.19 56.85
C ASP A 187 22.37 -25.85 56.48
N GLU A 188 22.34 -26.99 55.79
CA GLU A 188 23.49 -27.76 55.32
C GLU A 188 23.58 -27.71 53.79
N ALA A 189 23.01 -26.72 53.18
CA ALA A 189 23.04 -26.57 51.71
C ALA A 189 24.47 -26.46 51.19
N PRO A 190 24.85 -27.22 50.15
CA PRO A 190 26.21 -27.19 49.59
C PRO A 190 26.52 -25.85 48.96
N ASP A 191 27.79 -25.42 48.98
CA ASP A 191 28.28 -24.27 48.27
C ASP A 191 28.16 -24.52 46.75
N LEU A 192 27.36 -23.75 46.09
CA LEU A 192 27.10 -23.91 44.66
C LEU A 192 28.13 -23.17 43.79
N ASN A 193 28.53 -23.81 42.70
CA ASN A 193 29.50 -23.24 41.79
C ASN A 193 28.84 -22.22 40.86
N LYS A 194 29.23 -20.93 41.00
CA LYS A 194 28.66 -19.85 40.18
C LYS A 194 28.80 -19.99 38.66
N LYS A 195 29.70 -20.87 38.18
CA LYS A 195 29.91 -21.13 36.75
C LYS A 195 29.08 -22.28 36.21
N GLN A 196 28.53 -23.11 37.08
CA GLN A 196 27.64 -24.23 36.72
C GLN A 196 26.19 -23.86 36.81
N LYS A 197 25.33 -24.58 36.10
CA LYS A 197 23.90 -24.41 36.11
C LYS A 197 23.35 -25.32 37.24
N HIS A 198 22.44 -24.76 38.03
CA HIS A 198 21.84 -25.45 39.16
C HIS A 198 20.33 -25.47 39.04
N THR A 199 19.71 -26.53 39.57
CA THR A 199 18.26 -26.65 39.73
C THR A 199 17.96 -26.76 41.20
N ILE A 200 17.13 -25.85 41.77
CA ILE A 200 16.78 -25.80 43.18
C ILE A 200 15.26 -25.87 43.27
N GLU A 201 14.77 -26.87 44.00
CA GLU A 201 13.34 -27.09 44.22
C GLU A 201 13.11 -27.17 45.75
N VAL A 202 12.24 -26.35 46.26
CA VAL A 202 11.89 -26.31 47.70
C VAL A 202 10.93 -27.44 48.00
N VAL A 203 11.20 -28.21 49.07
CA VAL A 203 10.30 -29.26 49.59
C VAL A 203 9.20 -28.55 50.38
N VAL A 204 8.00 -28.42 49.80
CA VAL A 204 6.86 -27.76 50.45
C VAL A 204 6.13 -28.72 51.39
N ASP A 205 5.89 -29.95 50.95
CA ASP A 205 5.20 -30.95 51.76
C ASP A 205 5.69 -32.39 51.42
N ARG A 206 5.55 -33.27 52.41
CA ARG A 206 5.80 -34.70 52.30
C ARG A 206 4.62 -35.46 52.88
N PHE A 207 3.96 -36.28 52.09
CA PHE A 207 2.71 -36.94 52.51
C PHE A 207 2.58 -38.34 51.90
N LYS A 208 1.65 -39.10 52.46
CA LYS A 208 1.15 -40.35 51.87
C LYS A 208 -0.25 -40.07 51.28
N VAL A 209 -0.50 -40.58 50.12
CA VAL A 209 -1.80 -40.45 49.46
C VAL A 209 -2.89 -41.05 50.37
N ASN A 210 -3.85 -40.23 50.78
CA ASN A 210 -5.00 -40.59 51.59
C ASN A 210 -6.13 -39.59 51.32
N PRO A 211 -7.37 -40.03 51.16
CA PRO A 211 -8.52 -39.10 50.90
C PRO A 211 -8.66 -37.99 51.95
N GLY A 212 -8.24 -38.21 53.19
CA GLY A 212 -8.36 -37.23 54.27
C GLY A 212 -7.39 -36.03 54.24
N ILE A 213 -6.43 -35.98 53.30
CA ILE A 213 -5.44 -34.89 53.22
C ILE A 213 -5.80 -33.80 52.23
N SER A 214 -6.98 -33.85 51.60
CA SER A 214 -7.39 -32.95 50.50
C SER A 214 -7.19 -31.48 50.84
N LEU A 215 -7.63 -30.98 51.99
CA LEU A 215 -7.49 -29.57 52.40
C LEU A 215 -6.02 -29.17 52.57
N ARG A 216 -5.26 -29.99 53.30
CA ARG A 216 -3.82 -29.74 53.53
C ARG A 216 -3.05 -29.74 52.21
N LEU A 217 -3.40 -30.65 51.29
CA LEU A 217 -2.75 -30.74 50.00
C LEU A 217 -3.06 -29.52 49.12
N ALA A 218 -4.28 -28.98 49.21
CA ALA A 218 -4.63 -27.73 48.50
C ALA A 218 -3.81 -26.55 49.01
N GLU A 219 -3.67 -26.37 50.34
CA GLU A 219 -2.83 -25.33 50.95
C GLU A 219 -1.36 -25.49 50.57
N SER A 220 -0.86 -26.72 50.52
CA SER A 220 0.50 -27.02 50.10
C SER A 220 0.73 -26.72 48.62
N PHE A 221 -0.25 -26.99 47.74
CA PHE A 221 -0.20 -26.59 46.35
C PHE A 221 -0.20 -25.08 46.18
N GLU A 222 -1.09 -24.37 46.89
CA GLU A 222 -1.11 -22.89 46.84
C GLU A 222 0.26 -22.32 47.23
N THR A 223 0.87 -22.86 48.29
CA THR A 223 2.22 -22.45 48.71
C THR A 223 3.27 -22.75 47.65
N ALA A 224 3.28 -23.96 47.06
CA ALA A 224 4.21 -24.34 46.04
C ALA A 224 4.08 -23.48 44.77
N LEU A 225 2.86 -23.27 44.32
CA LEU A 225 2.53 -22.44 43.14
C LEU A 225 2.91 -20.97 43.37
N GLY A 226 2.71 -20.44 44.58
CA GLY A 226 3.13 -19.09 44.95
C GLY A 226 4.66 -18.92 44.93
N LEU A 227 5.43 -19.91 45.40
CA LEU A 227 6.90 -19.88 45.39
C LEU A 227 7.52 -20.02 44.02
N ALA A 228 6.98 -20.90 43.19
CA ALA A 228 7.53 -21.28 41.91
C ALA A 228 6.72 -20.69 40.72
N GLU A 229 6.12 -19.52 40.91
CA GLU A 229 5.42 -18.79 39.89
C GLU A 229 4.40 -19.61 39.07
N GLY A 230 3.67 -20.50 39.77
CA GLY A 230 2.62 -21.32 39.20
C GLY A 230 3.03 -22.74 38.77
N LEU A 231 4.22 -23.17 39.15
CA LEU A 231 4.70 -24.55 38.94
C LEU A 231 4.77 -25.33 40.25
N ALA A 232 4.47 -26.62 40.20
CA ALA A 232 4.64 -27.55 41.29
C ALA A 232 5.11 -28.89 40.71
N THR A 233 5.97 -29.61 41.43
CA THR A 233 6.46 -30.93 41.04
C THR A 233 6.08 -31.96 42.08
N ILE A 234 5.46 -33.07 41.66
CA ILE A 234 5.24 -34.23 42.50
C ILE A 234 6.36 -35.21 42.23
N SER A 235 7.11 -35.55 43.27
CA SER A 235 8.19 -36.55 43.21
C SER A 235 7.87 -37.74 44.06
N TYR A 236 8.14 -38.92 43.55
CA TYR A 236 7.95 -40.18 44.30
C TYR A 236 9.13 -40.39 45.27
N MET A 237 8.80 -40.73 46.50
CA MET A 237 9.85 -41.00 47.53
C MET A 237 10.35 -42.43 47.52
N ASP A 238 9.57 -43.37 47.03
CA ASP A 238 9.89 -44.79 46.94
C ASP A 238 9.76 -45.23 45.46
N GLY A 239 10.86 -45.59 44.78
CA GLY A 239 10.89 -46.07 43.40
C GLY A 239 11.46 -45.07 42.35
N ASP A 240 11.71 -45.58 41.13
CA ASP A 240 12.30 -44.80 40.01
C ASP A 240 11.23 -44.18 39.08
N GLN A 241 10.05 -43.86 39.61
CA GLN A 241 9.03 -43.19 38.77
C GLN A 241 9.42 -41.74 38.49
N PRO A 242 9.23 -41.27 37.26
CA PRO A 242 9.57 -39.90 36.87
C PRO A 242 8.69 -38.87 37.62
N ASP A 243 9.28 -37.75 37.95
CA ASP A 243 8.60 -36.61 38.54
C ASP A 243 7.47 -36.13 37.66
N GLN A 244 6.33 -35.78 38.26
CA GLN A 244 5.22 -35.19 37.55
C GLN A 244 5.18 -33.67 37.78
N VAL A 245 5.34 -32.90 36.74
CA VAL A 245 5.20 -31.44 36.81
C VAL A 245 3.74 -31.07 36.60
N LEU A 246 3.20 -30.33 37.56
CA LEU A 246 1.87 -29.75 37.55
C LEU A 246 1.98 -28.25 37.41
N SER A 247 1.10 -27.63 36.68
CA SER A 247 1.17 -26.19 36.42
C SER A 247 -0.17 -25.52 36.49
N ALA A 248 -0.24 -24.43 37.24
CA ALA A 248 -1.36 -23.49 37.21
C ALA A 248 -1.32 -22.61 35.94
N LYS A 249 -0.22 -22.65 35.21
CA LYS A 249 -0.01 -21.97 33.93
C LYS A 249 0.00 -23.01 32.80
N PHE A 250 -0.12 -22.53 31.57
CA PHE A 250 0.01 -23.36 30.38
C PHE A 250 1.48 -23.86 30.24
N ALA A 251 1.79 -25.07 30.66
CA ALA A 251 3.14 -25.60 30.60
C ALA A 251 3.24 -26.97 29.91
N CYS A 252 4.37 -27.19 29.22
CA CYS A 252 4.70 -28.48 28.64
C CYS A 252 5.32 -29.41 29.70
N THR A 253 4.79 -30.60 29.82
CA THR A 253 5.29 -31.61 30.77
C THR A 253 6.64 -32.19 30.38
N VAL A 254 7.08 -32.07 29.13
CA VAL A 254 8.34 -32.61 28.59
C VAL A 254 9.49 -31.63 28.72
N CYS A 255 9.34 -30.39 28.17
CA CYS A 255 10.45 -29.43 28.15
C CYS A 255 10.26 -28.24 29.09
N ASN A 256 9.15 -28.20 29.84
CA ASN A 256 8.75 -27.11 30.74
C ASN A 256 8.63 -25.73 30.05
N TYR A 257 8.46 -25.72 28.73
CA TYR A 257 8.02 -24.50 28.05
C TYR A 257 6.71 -24.06 28.66
N SER A 258 6.62 -22.84 29.15
CA SER A 258 5.42 -22.32 29.79
C SER A 258 4.94 -21.02 29.17
N LEU A 259 3.64 -20.88 29.09
CA LEU A 259 2.94 -19.67 28.68
C LEU A 259 2.21 -19.10 29.91
N ASN A 260 2.42 -17.82 30.24
CA ASN A 260 1.83 -17.27 31.46
C ASN A 260 0.31 -17.17 31.34
N GLU A 261 -0.18 -16.49 30.29
CA GLU A 261 -1.60 -16.30 30.03
C GLU A 261 -1.84 -16.10 28.52
N LEU A 262 -3.04 -16.51 28.08
CA LEU A 262 -3.52 -16.21 26.72
C LEU A 262 -4.24 -14.86 26.75
N GLU A 263 -3.54 -13.80 26.43
CA GLU A 263 -4.10 -12.45 26.33
C GLU A 263 -4.15 -11.97 24.88
N PRO A 264 -5.09 -11.09 24.49
CA PRO A 264 -5.14 -10.55 23.13
C PRO A 264 -3.87 -9.83 22.68
N ARG A 265 -3.06 -9.28 23.62
CA ARG A 265 -1.78 -8.63 23.33
C ARG A 265 -0.71 -9.61 22.82
N LEU A 266 -0.79 -10.89 23.20
CA LEU A 266 0.11 -11.94 22.70
C LEU A 266 -0.01 -12.16 21.21
N PHE A 267 -1.18 -11.91 20.62
CA PHE A 267 -1.48 -12.05 19.20
C PHE A 267 -1.35 -10.74 18.42
N SER A 268 -0.79 -9.70 19.04
CA SER A 268 -0.58 -8.41 18.39
C SER A 268 0.87 -8.24 17.95
N PHE A 269 1.10 -8.18 16.65
CA PHE A 269 2.43 -7.85 16.12
C PHE A 269 2.84 -6.37 16.32
N ASN A 270 1.92 -5.52 16.79
CA ASN A 270 2.20 -4.13 17.20
C ASN A 270 2.53 -4.00 18.70
N ASN A 271 2.49 -5.09 19.45
CA ASN A 271 2.83 -5.12 20.87
C ASN A 271 4.09 -5.95 21.08
N PRO A 272 5.07 -5.51 21.88
CA PRO A 272 6.30 -6.25 22.13
C PRO A 272 6.09 -7.68 22.66
N ALA A 273 4.97 -7.93 23.38
CA ALA A 273 4.66 -9.26 23.89
C ALA A 273 4.30 -10.28 22.80
N GLY A 274 3.76 -9.81 21.69
CA GLY A 274 3.32 -10.66 20.57
C GLY A 274 4.16 -10.54 19.31
N ALA A 275 4.93 -9.48 19.16
CA ALA A 275 5.78 -9.26 18.00
C ALA A 275 6.96 -10.26 17.94
N CYS A 276 7.35 -10.64 16.73
CA CYS A 276 8.61 -11.35 16.52
C CYS A 276 9.79 -10.43 16.86
N ASN A 277 10.69 -10.89 17.72
CA ASN A 277 11.82 -10.10 18.21
C ASN A 277 12.85 -9.76 17.11
N THR A 278 12.95 -10.57 16.06
CA THR A 278 13.93 -10.38 14.98
C THR A 278 13.49 -9.29 14.00
N CYS A 279 12.18 -9.16 13.74
CA CYS A 279 11.65 -8.17 12.78
C CYS A 279 10.75 -7.13 13.44
N ASP A 280 10.68 -7.07 14.77
CA ASP A 280 9.81 -6.14 15.52
C ASP A 280 8.35 -6.09 15.01
N GLY A 281 7.84 -7.25 14.58
CA GLY A 281 6.48 -7.37 14.06
C GLY A 281 6.28 -6.88 12.63
N LEU A 282 7.33 -6.58 11.88
CA LEU A 282 7.25 -6.18 10.47
C LEU A 282 7.01 -7.37 9.53
N GLY A 283 7.44 -8.59 9.91
CA GLY A 283 7.35 -9.79 9.09
C GLY A 283 8.41 -9.88 7.99
N VAL A 284 9.13 -8.81 7.74
CA VAL A 284 10.17 -8.71 6.73
C VAL A 284 11.49 -8.25 7.36
N HIS A 285 12.57 -8.67 6.76
CA HIS A 285 13.91 -8.21 7.06
C HIS A 285 14.42 -7.41 5.86
N GLN A 286 14.76 -6.15 6.07
CA GLN A 286 15.33 -5.29 5.05
C GLN A 286 16.86 -5.38 5.11
N TYR A 287 17.50 -5.61 3.98
CA TYR A 287 18.94 -5.66 3.85
C TYR A 287 19.40 -5.02 2.54
N PHE A 288 20.66 -4.61 2.51
CA PHE A 288 21.27 -4.09 1.29
C PHE A 288 21.55 -5.23 0.33
N ASP A 289 20.91 -5.23 -0.82
CA ASP A 289 21.01 -6.28 -1.83
C ASP A 289 22.22 -6.06 -2.72
N ILE A 290 23.09 -7.04 -2.81
CA ILE A 290 24.31 -7.00 -3.63
C ILE A 290 23.97 -6.75 -5.10
N ASP A 291 22.91 -7.33 -5.63
CA ASP A 291 22.48 -7.16 -7.02
C ASP A 291 21.98 -5.73 -7.29
N GLN A 292 21.46 -5.04 -6.26
CA GLN A 292 21.06 -3.63 -6.37
C GLN A 292 22.26 -2.69 -6.23
N ILE A 293 23.27 -3.06 -5.47
CA ILE A 293 24.51 -2.28 -5.29
C ILE A 293 25.41 -2.40 -6.52
N VAL A 294 25.57 -3.62 -7.06
CA VAL A 294 26.37 -3.94 -8.24
C VAL A 294 25.47 -4.04 -9.46
N GLN A 295 25.04 -2.90 -9.98
CA GLN A 295 24.06 -2.85 -11.09
C GLN A 295 24.65 -3.27 -12.45
N HIS A 296 25.96 -3.11 -12.64
CA HIS A 296 26.67 -3.38 -13.89
C HIS A 296 27.85 -4.33 -13.68
N PRO A 297 27.64 -5.64 -13.51
CA PRO A 297 28.70 -6.60 -13.24
C PRO A 297 29.76 -6.71 -14.38
N SER A 298 29.38 -6.34 -15.60
CA SER A 298 30.27 -6.28 -16.76
C SER A 298 31.19 -5.06 -16.77
N ALA A 299 30.88 -4.01 -15.99
CA ALA A 299 31.71 -2.84 -15.82
C ALA A 299 32.74 -3.06 -14.71
N SER A 300 33.81 -2.26 -14.72
CA SER A 300 34.78 -2.21 -13.65
C SER A 300 34.33 -1.30 -12.50
N ILE A 301 34.96 -1.39 -11.34
CA ILE A 301 34.71 -0.49 -10.20
C ILE A 301 34.94 0.97 -10.62
N SER A 302 35.99 1.22 -11.41
CA SER A 302 36.33 2.56 -11.89
C SER A 302 35.27 3.12 -12.87
N GLU A 303 34.58 2.28 -13.58
CA GLU A 303 33.51 2.65 -14.55
C GLU A 303 32.12 2.72 -13.89
N GLY A 304 31.97 2.30 -12.63
CA GLY A 304 30.73 2.40 -11.89
C GLY A 304 29.96 1.09 -11.70
N ALA A 305 30.64 -0.05 -11.64
CA ALA A 305 30.04 -1.31 -11.25
C ALA A 305 29.30 -1.17 -9.92
N ILE A 306 29.89 -0.45 -8.96
CA ILE A 306 29.28 -0.10 -7.68
C ILE A 306 28.89 1.38 -7.72
N ARG A 307 27.62 1.65 -7.77
CA ARG A 307 27.09 3.01 -7.89
C ARG A 307 27.45 3.88 -6.68
N GLY A 308 27.95 5.10 -6.95
CA GLY A 308 28.38 6.04 -5.91
C GLY A 308 29.78 5.76 -5.34
N TRP A 309 30.48 4.70 -5.81
CA TRP A 309 31.84 4.34 -5.43
C TRP A 309 32.80 4.37 -6.64
N ASP A 310 32.43 5.11 -7.66
CA ASP A 310 33.19 5.28 -8.91
C ASP A 310 34.00 6.60 -8.92
N ARG A 311 34.67 6.84 -10.03
CA ARG A 311 35.51 8.04 -10.23
C ARG A 311 34.80 9.38 -10.03
N ARG A 312 33.49 9.40 -10.08
CA ARG A 312 32.67 10.62 -9.86
C ARG A 312 32.61 10.99 -8.37
N THR A 313 32.78 10.01 -7.47
CA THR A 313 32.80 10.21 -6.02
C THR A 313 34.20 9.95 -5.48
N LEU A 314 35.09 10.93 -5.64
CA LEU A 314 36.55 10.81 -5.37
C LEU A 314 36.89 10.23 -3.99
N PHE A 315 36.12 10.56 -2.95
CA PHE A 315 36.37 10.06 -1.61
C PHE A 315 36.27 8.51 -1.54
N TYR A 316 35.18 7.95 -1.99
CA TYR A 316 34.95 6.50 -1.96
C TYR A 316 35.83 5.77 -3.00
N PHE A 317 36.02 6.39 -4.16
CA PHE A 317 36.88 5.81 -5.19
C PHE A 317 38.32 5.67 -4.73
N ASN A 318 38.86 6.69 -4.05
CA ASN A 318 40.23 6.64 -3.48
C ASN A 318 40.38 5.59 -2.39
N MET A 319 39.31 5.33 -1.62
CA MET A 319 39.30 4.23 -0.65
C MET A 319 39.38 2.88 -1.37
N LEU A 320 38.58 2.64 -2.40
CA LEU A 320 38.65 1.39 -3.17
C LEU A 320 39.93 1.23 -3.96
N SER A 321 40.53 2.33 -4.45
CA SER A 321 41.86 2.30 -5.07
C SER A 321 42.94 1.89 -4.08
N SER A 322 42.92 2.43 -2.85
CA SER A 322 43.85 2.03 -1.80
C SER A 322 43.69 0.58 -1.37
N LEU A 323 42.43 0.06 -1.39
CA LEU A 323 42.12 -1.34 -1.15
C LEU A 323 42.68 -2.22 -2.27
N ALA A 324 42.49 -1.82 -3.53
CA ALA A 324 42.99 -2.53 -4.70
C ALA A 324 44.53 -2.62 -4.69
N ASP A 325 45.23 -1.51 -4.33
CA ASP A 325 46.67 -1.47 -4.19
C ASP A 325 47.15 -2.43 -3.07
N HIS A 326 46.44 -2.46 -1.94
CA HIS A 326 46.79 -3.30 -0.80
C HIS A 326 46.65 -4.80 -1.10
N TYR A 327 45.57 -5.20 -1.73
CA TYR A 327 45.31 -6.61 -2.08
C TYR A 327 45.81 -7.01 -3.47
N ASN A 328 46.41 -6.06 -4.19
CA ASN A 328 47.02 -6.26 -5.52
C ASN A 328 46.04 -6.82 -6.55
N PHE A 329 44.88 -6.18 -6.68
CA PHE A 329 43.91 -6.45 -7.75
C PHE A 329 43.68 -5.22 -8.63
N ASP A 330 43.30 -5.42 -9.91
CA ASP A 330 43.08 -4.32 -10.84
C ASP A 330 41.65 -3.77 -10.68
N ILE A 331 41.54 -2.52 -10.26
CA ILE A 331 40.24 -1.79 -10.12
C ILE A 331 39.55 -1.54 -11.47
N ASN A 332 40.24 -1.66 -12.60
CA ASN A 332 39.69 -1.53 -13.93
C ASN A 332 39.23 -2.84 -14.54
N GLN A 333 39.42 -3.97 -13.86
CA GLN A 333 38.89 -5.25 -14.28
C GLN A 333 37.36 -5.31 -14.09
N PRO A 334 36.59 -5.89 -15.02
CA PRO A 334 35.16 -6.09 -14.87
C PRO A 334 34.84 -6.81 -13.56
N TRP A 335 33.81 -6.31 -12.81
CA TRP A 335 33.43 -6.85 -11.51
C TRP A 335 33.23 -8.37 -11.53
N GLN A 336 32.53 -8.89 -12.55
CA GLN A 336 32.25 -10.32 -12.67
C GLN A 336 33.51 -11.18 -12.84
N GLN A 337 34.61 -10.61 -13.31
CA GLN A 337 35.90 -11.29 -13.50
C GLN A 337 36.81 -11.19 -12.28
N LEU A 338 36.52 -10.32 -11.32
CA LEU A 338 37.25 -10.23 -10.08
C LEU A 338 37.05 -11.51 -9.26
N PRO A 339 38.12 -12.13 -8.71
CA PRO A 339 38.00 -13.25 -7.79
C PRO A 339 37.03 -12.97 -6.63
N GLU A 340 36.27 -13.99 -6.22
CA GLU A 340 35.28 -13.88 -5.15
C GLU A 340 35.85 -13.32 -3.85
N THR A 341 37.10 -13.67 -3.54
CA THR A 341 37.81 -13.19 -2.33
C THR A 341 37.95 -11.68 -2.30
N TYR A 342 38.23 -11.04 -3.43
CA TYR A 342 38.34 -9.57 -3.53
C TYR A 342 36.96 -8.91 -3.54
N ARG A 343 35.97 -9.54 -4.21
CA ARG A 343 34.56 -9.06 -4.19
C ARG A 343 34.03 -9.02 -2.77
N GLN A 344 34.30 -10.06 -1.98
CA GLN A 344 33.91 -10.13 -0.57
C GLN A 344 34.59 -9.01 0.25
N LYS A 345 35.92 -8.78 0.08
CA LYS A 345 36.63 -7.70 0.76
C LYS A 345 36.07 -6.31 0.42
N VAL A 346 35.70 -6.07 -0.83
CA VAL A 346 35.08 -4.82 -1.24
C VAL A 346 33.70 -4.65 -0.61
N LEU A 347 32.88 -5.68 -0.62
CA LEU A 347 31.49 -5.61 -0.13
C LEU A 347 31.38 -5.58 1.40
N PHE A 348 32.12 -6.46 2.08
CA PHE A 348 31.94 -6.69 3.53
C PHE A 348 33.12 -6.17 4.39
N GLY A 349 34.24 -5.80 3.79
CA GLY A 349 35.35 -5.15 4.48
C GLY A 349 36.59 -6.05 4.69
N SER A 350 37.57 -5.49 5.42
CA SER A 350 38.87 -6.09 5.65
C SER A 350 38.96 -6.91 6.94
N ASP A 351 37.86 -7.16 7.62
CA ASP A 351 37.76 -7.79 8.95
C ASP A 351 38.63 -7.04 9.98
N ASP A 352 39.65 -7.71 10.54
CA ASP A 352 40.57 -7.13 11.54
C ASP A 352 41.81 -6.49 10.90
N GLU A 353 41.97 -6.57 9.59
CA GLU A 353 43.16 -6.06 8.89
C GLU A 353 43.12 -4.56 8.70
N GLU A 354 44.15 -3.85 9.15
CA GLU A 354 44.34 -2.41 8.96
C GLU A 354 45.00 -2.10 7.63
N ILE A 355 44.32 -1.28 6.81
CA ILE A 355 44.75 -0.86 5.49
C ILE A 355 45.14 0.61 5.51
N SER A 356 46.19 0.96 4.75
CA SER A 356 46.61 2.35 4.60
C SER A 356 45.87 3.05 3.48
N PHE A 357 44.97 3.98 3.83
CA PHE A 357 44.17 4.73 2.89
C PHE A 357 44.79 6.09 2.56
N ASN A 358 44.70 6.48 1.29
CA ASN A 358 45.13 7.77 0.79
C ASN A 358 43.92 8.69 0.62
N TYR A 359 43.80 9.72 1.44
CA TYR A 359 42.73 10.73 1.36
C TYR A 359 43.29 12.01 0.71
N VAL A 360 42.68 12.49 -0.34
CA VAL A 360 43.01 13.75 -1.00
C VAL A 360 42.10 14.85 -0.48
N ASN A 361 42.60 15.87 0.16
CA ASN A 361 41.84 17.03 0.60
C ASN A 361 41.55 18.00 -0.56
N ASP A 362 40.70 19.02 -0.37
CA ASP A 362 40.31 20.00 -1.37
C ASP A 362 41.51 20.83 -1.92
N ARG A 363 42.66 20.78 -1.26
CA ARG A 363 43.90 21.42 -1.65
C ARG A 363 44.86 20.48 -2.39
N GLY A 364 44.45 19.24 -2.69
CA GLY A 364 45.26 18.25 -3.39
C GLY A 364 46.33 17.57 -2.51
N THR A 365 46.34 17.78 -1.18
CA THR A 365 47.32 17.16 -0.27
C THR A 365 46.81 15.75 0.08
N VAL A 366 47.69 14.75 -0.05
CA VAL A 366 47.41 13.36 0.30
C VAL A 366 47.68 13.12 1.78
N LEU A 367 46.63 12.74 2.52
CA LEU A 367 46.73 12.35 3.92
C LEU A 367 46.62 10.82 3.99
N ARG A 368 47.63 10.17 4.59
CA ARG A 368 47.63 8.73 4.83
C ARG A 368 47.04 8.42 6.21
N ARG A 369 46.06 7.53 6.29
CA ARG A 369 45.50 7.03 7.54
C ARG A 369 45.39 5.50 7.49
N LYS A 370 45.74 4.84 8.58
CA LYS A 370 45.56 3.41 8.75
C LYS A 370 44.32 3.14 9.55
N HIS A 371 43.42 2.32 8.99
CA HIS A 371 42.24 1.80 9.68
C HIS A 371 41.68 0.58 8.93
N LYS A 372 40.77 -0.12 9.57
CA LYS A 372 40.02 -1.21 8.95
C LYS A 372 39.08 -0.66 7.88
N PHE A 373 38.89 -1.40 6.80
CA PHE A 373 37.89 -1.09 5.81
C PHE A 373 36.55 -1.75 6.22
N GLU A 374 35.52 -0.94 6.41
CA GLU A 374 34.20 -1.43 6.85
C GLU A 374 33.41 -2.18 5.76
N GLY A 375 33.79 -2.05 4.48
CA GLY A 375 33.07 -2.57 3.34
C GLY A 375 31.94 -1.65 2.87
N VAL A 376 31.54 -1.84 1.61
CA VAL A 376 30.48 -1.04 0.97
C VAL A 376 29.13 -1.21 1.68
N ILE A 377 28.76 -2.45 1.99
CA ILE A 377 27.46 -2.78 2.61
C ILE A 377 27.36 -2.19 4.01
N HIS A 378 28.35 -2.44 4.88
CA HIS A 378 28.35 -1.92 6.24
C HIS A 378 28.40 -0.39 6.28
N ASN A 379 29.12 0.25 5.33
CA ASN A 379 29.10 1.70 5.17
C ASN A 379 27.70 2.22 4.83
N MET A 380 27.00 1.56 3.90
CA MET A 380 25.62 1.93 3.53
C MET A 380 24.66 1.72 4.71
N GLU A 381 24.78 0.60 5.45
CA GLU A 381 23.97 0.32 6.64
C GLU A 381 24.16 1.38 7.73
N ARG A 382 25.43 1.72 8.04
CA ARG A 382 25.76 2.74 9.01
C ARG A 382 25.20 4.10 8.58
N ARG A 383 25.43 4.50 7.34
CA ARG A 383 24.90 5.77 6.80
C ARG A 383 23.37 5.82 6.84
N TYR A 384 22.69 4.74 6.51
CA TYR A 384 21.23 4.63 6.57
C TYR A 384 20.72 4.83 8.00
N ARG A 385 21.41 4.28 8.98
CA ARG A 385 21.05 4.36 10.40
C ARG A 385 21.32 5.74 11.00
N GLU A 386 22.47 6.34 10.65
CA GLU A 386 22.97 7.56 11.27
C GLU A 386 22.48 8.85 10.58
N THR A 387 21.99 8.77 9.34
CA THR A 387 21.59 9.96 8.59
C THR A 387 20.30 10.58 9.13
N GLU A 388 20.31 11.90 9.36
CA GLU A 388 19.11 12.69 9.61
C GLU A 388 18.46 13.20 8.30
N SER A 389 19.19 13.12 7.18
CA SER A 389 18.73 13.59 5.88
C SER A 389 17.79 12.57 5.22
N GLN A 390 16.55 12.94 5.06
CA GLN A 390 15.55 12.09 4.38
C GLN A 390 15.95 11.78 2.92
N SER A 391 16.55 12.73 2.21
CA SER A 391 17.01 12.52 0.83
C SER A 391 18.13 11.47 0.73
N VAL A 392 19.04 11.43 1.70
CA VAL A 392 20.08 10.40 1.76
C VAL A 392 19.48 9.04 2.10
N ARG A 393 18.51 9.01 3.01
CA ARG A 393 17.80 7.77 3.37
C ARG A 393 17.01 7.22 2.18
N GLU A 394 16.32 8.07 1.43
CA GLU A 394 15.60 7.69 0.21
C GLU A 394 16.54 7.19 -0.90
N GLU A 395 17.72 7.79 -1.03
CA GLU A 395 18.73 7.30 -1.99
C GLU A 395 19.26 5.92 -1.60
N LEU A 396 19.55 5.70 -0.33
CA LEU A 396 20.03 4.41 0.18
C LEU A 396 18.96 3.31 0.13
N ASN A 397 17.68 3.66 0.32
CA ASN A 397 16.56 2.72 0.17
C ASN A 397 16.49 2.05 -1.20
N LYS A 398 17.01 2.67 -2.25
CA LYS A 398 17.01 2.09 -3.60
C LYS A 398 17.88 0.84 -3.72
N TYR A 399 18.80 0.63 -2.77
CA TYR A 399 19.72 -0.52 -2.74
C TYR A 399 19.28 -1.58 -1.75
N MET A 400 18.11 -1.38 -1.09
CA MET A 400 17.58 -2.32 -0.13
C MET A 400 16.51 -3.21 -0.77
N THR A 401 16.54 -4.47 -0.40
CA THR A 401 15.51 -5.46 -0.71
C THR A 401 14.95 -6.02 0.59
N SER A 402 13.69 -6.41 0.59
CA SER A 402 13.05 -7.04 1.73
C SER A 402 12.82 -8.52 1.46
N SER A 403 13.18 -9.36 2.44
CA SER A 403 12.86 -10.78 2.44
C SER A 403 11.97 -11.13 3.64
N SER A 404 11.27 -12.24 3.57
CA SER A 404 10.53 -12.74 4.74
C SER A 404 11.47 -12.95 5.92
N CYS A 405 11.05 -12.54 7.10
CA CYS A 405 11.85 -12.69 8.31
C CYS A 405 12.20 -14.17 8.53
N PRO A 406 13.48 -14.52 8.71
CA PRO A 406 13.91 -15.92 8.83
C PRO A 406 13.37 -16.63 10.06
N GLU A 407 13.08 -15.90 11.14
CA GLU A 407 12.53 -16.49 12.37
C GLU A 407 11.02 -16.69 12.31
N CYS A 408 10.26 -15.68 11.89
CA CYS A 408 8.81 -15.80 11.86
C CYS A 408 8.24 -16.21 10.50
N GLY A 409 9.05 -16.33 9.45
CA GLY A 409 8.58 -16.70 8.12
C GLY A 409 7.55 -15.72 7.51
N GLY A 410 7.56 -14.44 7.95
CA GLY A 410 6.60 -13.44 7.50
C GLY A 410 5.35 -13.30 8.37
N THR A 411 5.13 -14.16 9.36
CA THR A 411 3.91 -14.15 10.21
C THR A 411 3.82 -12.95 11.15
N ARG A 412 4.91 -12.22 11.37
CA ARG A 412 5.05 -11.05 12.26
C ARG A 412 4.98 -11.37 13.77
N LEU A 413 4.56 -12.58 14.16
CA LEU A 413 4.28 -12.98 15.52
C LEU A 413 5.45 -13.72 16.16
N CYS A 414 5.55 -13.61 17.48
CA CYS A 414 6.50 -14.37 18.29
C CYS A 414 6.17 -15.88 18.28
N ARG A 415 7.15 -16.70 18.67
CA ARG A 415 7.04 -18.15 18.66
C ARG A 415 5.87 -18.66 19.50
N SER A 416 5.58 -18.03 20.63
CA SER A 416 4.48 -18.41 21.52
C SER A 416 3.11 -18.21 20.88
N ALA A 417 2.90 -17.05 20.24
CA ALA A 417 1.64 -16.74 19.58
C ALA A 417 1.33 -17.66 18.39
N ARG A 418 2.38 -18.06 17.64
CA ARG A 418 2.25 -18.98 16.49
C ARG A 418 1.88 -20.41 16.84
N ASN A 419 1.97 -20.80 18.12
CA ASN A 419 1.65 -22.15 18.58
C ASN A 419 0.35 -22.21 19.38
N VAL A 420 -0.60 -21.35 19.07
CA VAL A 420 -1.97 -21.39 19.58
C VAL A 420 -2.92 -21.72 18.42
N PHE A 421 -3.87 -22.61 18.64
CA PHE A 421 -4.75 -23.15 17.61
C PHE A 421 -6.22 -22.91 17.96
N VAL A 422 -7.03 -22.58 16.96
CA VAL A 422 -8.49 -22.62 17.01
C VAL A 422 -8.93 -23.55 15.89
N ASP A 423 -9.69 -24.58 16.20
CA ASP A 423 -10.06 -25.63 15.25
C ASP A 423 -8.86 -26.17 14.43
N ASN A 424 -7.76 -26.48 15.11
CA ASN A 424 -6.49 -26.93 14.51
C ASN A 424 -5.83 -25.98 13.50
N ARG A 425 -6.28 -24.73 13.38
CA ARG A 425 -5.66 -23.69 12.55
C ARG A 425 -4.95 -22.65 13.43
N ARG A 426 -3.82 -22.18 12.97
CA ARG A 426 -3.07 -21.07 13.57
C ARG A 426 -3.65 -19.75 13.08
N LEU A 427 -3.35 -18.66 13.80
CA LEU A 427 -3.76 -17.34 13.38
C LEU A 427 -3.20 -16.96 12.00
N GLU A 428 -1.92 -17.29 11.75
CA GLU A 428 -1.27 -17.06 10.45
C GLU A 428 -1.91 -17.83 9.30
N ASP A 429 -2.37 -19.05 9.54
CA ASP A 429 -3.06 -19.86 8.53
C ASP A 429 -4.37 -19.19 8.08
N ILE A 430 -5.09 -18.59 9.03
CA ILE A 430 -6.36 -17.89 8.76
C ILE A 430 -6.10 -16.56 8.05
N VAL A 431 -5.19 -15.71 8.56
CA VAL A 431 -4.97 -14.39 7.96
C VAL A 431 -4.27 -14.46 6.59
N GLY A 432 -3.65 -15.58 6.28
CA GLY A 432 -3.05 -15.85 4.97
C GLY A 432 -4.05 -16.24 3.88
N LEU A 433 -5.24 -16.71 4.26
CA LEU A 433 -6.29 -17.09 3.30
C LEU A 433 -6.93 -15.87 2.65
N PRO A 434 -7.44 -16.00 1.42
CA PRO A 434 -8.34 -15.02 0.81
C PRO A 434 -9.59 -14.81 1.67
N VAL A 435 -10.09 -13.57 1.70
CA VAL A 435 -11.29 -13.17 2.47
C VAL A 435 -12.50 -14.09 2.17
N GLY A 436 -12.67 -14.49 0.91
CA GLY A 436 -13.74 -15.41 0.54
C GLY A 436 -13.62 -16.80 1.19
N GLU A 437 -12.41 -17.33 1.27
CA GLU A 437 -12.11 -18.61 1.93
C GLU A 437 -12.20 -18.48 3.46
N CYS A 438 -11.78 -17.33 4.01
CA CYS A 438 -11.97 -17.01 5.43
C CYS A 438 -13.46 -16.98 5.78
N SER A 439 -14.31 -16.33 4.97
CA SER A 439 -15.75 -16.26 5.17
C SER A 439 -16.35 -17.66 5.22
N ALA A 440 -16.05 -18.51 4.23
CA ALA A 440 -16.52 -19.89 4.17
C ALA A 440 -16.05 -20.72 5.38
N TYR A 441 -14.80 -20.54 5.82
CA TYR A 441 -14.27 -21.20 7.01
C TYR A 441 -15.04 -20.79 8.27
N PHE A 442 -15.27 -19.50 8.50
CA PHE A 442 -16.00 -19.03 9.68
C PHE A 442 -17.47 -19.37 9.61
N ASP A 443 -18.09 -19.49 8.44
CA ASP A 443 -19.48 -19.95 8.28
C ASP A 443 -19.63 -21.43 8.67
N ALA A 444 -18.61 -22.24 8.38
CA ALA A 444 -18.57 -23.66 8.73
C ALA A 444 -18.02 -23.94 10.14
N LEU A 445 -17.41 -22.94 10.81
CA LEU A 445 -16.78 -23.12 12.11
C LEU A 445 -17.81 -23.46 13.19
N ASP A 446 -17.67 -24.67 13.78
CA ASP A 446 -18.44 -25.12 14.92
C ASP A 446 -17.48 -25.54 16.06
N LEU A 447 -17.48 -24.78 17.13
CA LEU A 447 -16.66 -25.05 18.32
C LEU A 447 -17.54 -25.68 19.41
N PRO A 448 -17.22 -26.88 19.88
CA PRO A 448 -18.04 -27.58 20.87
C PRO A 448 -17.88 -27.02 22.28
N GLY A 449 -18.89 -27.18 23.11
CA GLY A 449 -18.82 -26.96 24.55
C GLY A 449 -18.64 -25.50 24.98
N ARG A 450 -17.80 -25.28 26.01
CA ARG A 450 -17.55 -23.97 26.61
C ARG A 450 -16.91 -23.01 25.63
N GLU A 451 -16.01 -23.49 24.80
CA GLU A 451 -15.28 -22.68 23.82
C GLU A 451 -16.23 -22.08 22.78
N GLY A 452 -17.20 -22.87 22.30
CA GLY A 452 -18.23 -22.42 21.39
C GLY A 452 -19.10 -21.32 21.98
N ALA A 453 -19.56 -21.48 23.22
CA ALA A 453 -20.36 -20.46 23.91
C ALA A 453 -19.61 -19.11 24.09
N ILE A 454 -18.29 -19.16 24.31
CA ILE A 454 -17.43 -17.98 24.42
C ILE A 454 -17.22 -17.36 23.05
N ALA A 455 -16.99 -18.18 22.02
CA ALA A 455 -16.65 -17.74 20.68
C ALA A 455 -17.83 -17.19 19.88
N GLU A 456 -19.08 -17.62 20.19
CA GLU A 456 -20.28 -17.32 19.42
C GLU A 456 -20.43 -15.85 19.03
N LYS A 457 -20.31 -14.94 20.01
CA LYS A 457 -20.45 -13.50 19.77
C LYS A 457 -19.30 -12.95 18.93
N ILE A 458 -18.09 -13.44 19.17
CA ILE A 458 -16.88 -13.01 18.44
C ILE A 458 -16.96 -13.48 16.99
N VAL A 459 -17.32 -14.73 16.76
CA VAL A 459 -17.48 -15.33 15.42
C VAL A 459 -18.59 -14.64 14.64
N LYS A 460 -19.69 -14.26 15.29
CA LYS A 460 -20.78 -13.48 14.65
C LYS A 460 -20.25 -12.15 14.09
N GLU A 461 -19.46 -11.41 14.88
CA GLU A 461 -18.88 -10.14 14.45
C GLU A 461 -17.85 -10.33 13.31
N ILE A 462 -17.06 -11.41 13.37
CA ILE A 462 -16.11 -11.76 12.31
C ILE A 462 -16.86 -12.10 11.00
N ARG A 463 -17.89 -12.94 11.05
CA ARG A 463 -18.73 -13.30 9.90
C ARG A 463 -19.32 -12.06 9.23
N GLN A 464 -19.87 -11.16 10.02
CA GLN A 464 -20.49 -9.95 9.50
C GLN A 464 -19.48 -9.07 8.74
N ARG A 465 -18.26 -8.90 9.29
CA ARG A 465 -17.20 -8.11 8.64
C ARG A 465 -16.68 -8.77 7.36
N PHE A 466 -16.55 -10.10 7.34
CA PHE A 466 -16.21 -10.82 6.12
C PHE A 466 -17.28 -10.66 5.04
N THR A 467 -18.56 -10.75 5.40
CA THR A 467 -19.66 -10.52 4.46
C THR A 467 -19.53 -9.15 3.79
N PHE A 468 -19.26 -8.10 4.54
CA PHE A 468 -19.09 -6.76 3.96
C PHE A 468 -17.89 -6.67 3.00
N LEU A 469 -16.78 -7.31 3.31
CA LEU A 469 -15.61 -7.35 2.41
C LEU A 469 -15.91 -8.11 1.11
N VAL A 470 -16.69 -9.19 1.19
CA VAL A 470 -17.14 -9.96 0.02
C VAL A 470 -18.13 -9.13 -0.82
N ASP A 471 -19.07 -8.44 -0.16
CA ASP A 471 -20.09 -7.61 -0.81
C ASP A 471 -19.47 -6.43 -1.60
N VAL A 472 -18.33 -5.88 -1.14
CA VAL A 472 -17.60 -4.84 -1.89
C VAL A 472 -16.59 -5.40 -2.90
N GLY A 473 -16.61 -6.72 -3.17
CA GLY A 473 -15.77 -7.35 -4.19
C GLY A 473 -14.31 -7.58 -3.80
N LEU A 474 -13.98 -7.68 -2.50
CA LEU A 474 -12.62 -7.88 -1.99
C LEU A 474 -12.34 -9.32 -1.53
N ASN A 475 -13.10 -10.29 -2.06
CA ASN A 475 -13.00 -11.70 -1.70
C ASN A 475 -11.61 -12.33 -1.97
N TYR A 476 -10.84 -11.78 -2.88
CA TYR A 476 -9.50 -12.27 -3.26
C TYR A 476 -8.36 -11.76 -2.37
N LEU A 477 -8.56 -10.70 -1.56
CA LEU A 477 -7.55 -10.17 -0.67
C LEU A 477 -7.33 -11.08 0.53
N SER A 478 -6.09 -11.12 1.05
CA SER A 478 -5.79 -11.76 2.33
C SER A 478 -5.68 -10.72 3.46
N LEU A 479 -6.01 -11.12 4.70
CA LEU A 479 -5.98 -10.21 5.85
C LEU A 479 -4.56 -9.74 6.23
N ASN A 480 -3.54 -10.54 5.94
CA ASN A 480 -2.14 -10.19 6.19
C ASN A 480 -1.53 -9.25 5.16
N ARG A 481 -2.23 -8.96 4.05
CA ARG A 481 -1.75 -8.05 3.01
C ARG A 481 -1.52 -6.66 3.59
N SER A 482 -0.35 -6.11 3.34
CA SER A 482 0.06 -4.79 3.84
C SER A 482 -0.71 -3.67 3.14
N ALA A 483 -1.07 -2.63 3.90
CA ALA A 483 -1.88 -1.52 3.41
C ALA A 483 -1.20 -0.70 2.30
N ASP A 484 0.13 -0.61 2.32
CA ASP A 484 0.93 0.10 1.31
C ASP A 484 0.98 -0.61 -0.05
N SER A 485 0.62 -1.90 -0.09
CA SER A 485 0.54 -2.70 -1.31
C SER A 485 -0.84 -2.65 -2.00
N LEU A 486 -1.83 -1.99 -1.37
CA LEU A 486 -3.18 -1.89 -1.90
C LEU A 486 -3.29 -0.82 -2.97
N SER A 487 -4.09 -1.08 -3.99
CA SER A 487 -4.51 -0.04 -4.94
C SER A 487 -5.42 0.99 -4.25
N GLY A 488 -5.53 2.20 -4.81
CA GLY A 488 -6.42 3.24 -4.27
C GLY A 488 -7.87 2.77 -4.12
N GLY A 489 -8.39 2.07 -5.10
CA GLY A 489 -9.75 1.51 -5.07
C GLY A 489 -9.91 0.37 -4.04
N GLU A 490 -8.92 -0.53 -3.88
CA GLU A 490 -8.94 -1.55 -2.82
C GLU A 490 -9.00 -0.92 -1.42
N ALA A 491 -8.15 0.07 -1.16
CA ALA A 491 -8.11 0.77 0.12
C ALA A 491 -9.42 1.52 0.42
N GLN A 492 -10.02 2.14 -0.59
CA GLN A 492 -11.31 2.82 -0.47
C GLN A 492 -12.43 1.84 -0.13
N ARG A 493 -12.51 0.70 -0.82
CA ARG A 493 -13.51 -0.34 -0.55
C ARG A 493 -13.34 -0.99 0.83
N ILE A 494 -12.11 -1.17 1.30
CA ILE A 494 -11.85 -1.63 2.67
C ILE A 494 -12.43 -0.64 3.69
N ARG A 495 -12.23 0.66 3.49
CA ARG A 495 -12.82 1.70 4.35
C ARG A 495 -14.34 1.69 4.29
N LEU A 496 -14.91 1.56 3.09
CA LEU A 496 -16.36 1.45 2.91
C LEU A 496 -16.91 0.23 3.68
N ALA A 497 -16.31 -0.95 3.53
CA ALA A 497 -16.71 -2.15 4.24
C ALA A 497 -16.65 -1.97 5.78
N SER A 498 -15.59 -1.31 6.29
CA SER A 498 -15.44 -1.03 7.72
C SER A 498 -16.53 -0.08 8.23
N GLN A 499 -16.87 0.95 7.45
CA GLN A 499 -17.92 1.92 7.85
C GLN A 499 -19.31 1.32 7.80
N ILE A 500 -19.62 0.47 6.82
CA ILE A 500 -20.89 -0.28 6.76
C ILE A 500 -21.01 -1.20 7.97
N GLY A 501 -19.89 -1.86 8.34
CA GLY A 501 -19.81 -2.71 9.52
C GLY A 501 -20.10 -2.00 10.84
N ALA A 502 -19.89 -0.69 10.90
CA ALA A 502 -20.22 0.13 12.08
C ALA A 502 -21.73 0.33 12.29
N GLY A 503 -22.57 0.04 11.26
CA GLY A 503 -24.04 0.09 11.35
C GLY A 503 -24.61 1.47 11.66
N LEU A 504 -23.93 2.55 11.27
CA LEU A 504 -24.37 3.92 11.53
C LEU A 504 -25.61 4.27 10.71
N VAL A 505 -26.53 5.00 11.31
CA VAL A 505 -27.81 5.43 10.74
C VAL A 505 -27.93 6.95 10.84
N GLY A 506 -28.53 7.60 9.83
CA GLY A 506 -28.72 9.05 9.81
C GLY A 506 -27.44 9.83 9.50
N VAL A 507 -26.46 9.18 8.90
CA VAL A 507 -25.17 9.75 8.51
C VAL A 507 -25.18 10.10 7.01
N MET A 508 -24.39 11.09 6.63
CA MET A 508 -24.13 11.43 5.24
C MET A 508 -22.77 10.84 4.81
N TYR A 509 -22.81 9.84 3.92
CA TYR A 509 -21.60 9.27 3.33
C TYR A 509 -21.27 9.99 2.04
N ILE A 510 -20.01 10.40 1.87
CA ILE A 510 -19.52 11.03 0.64
C ILE A 510 -18.37 10.19 0.10
N LEU A 511 -18.56 9.64 -1.11
CA LEU A 511 -17.63 8.72 -1.76
C LEU A 511 -17.08 9.34 -3.05
N ASP A 512 -15.78 9.16 -3.28
CA ASP A 512 -15.07 9.61 -4.48
C ASP A 512 -14.82 8.43 -5.41
N GLU A 513 -15.56 8.34 -6.49
CA GLU A 513 -15.43 7.33 -7.56
C GLU A 513 -15.22 5.88 -7.05
N PRO A 514 -16.13 5.32 -6.24
CA PRO A 514 -15.93 4.01 -5.62
C PRO A 514 -15.90 2.83 -6.60
N SER A 515 -16.38 3.01 -7.85
CA SER A 515 -16.36 2.02 -8.93
C SER A 515 -14.98 1.86 -9.60
N ILE A 516 -14.01 2.69 -9.26
CA ILE A 516 -12.68 2.69 -9.88
C ILE A 516 -11.99 1.32 -9.82
N GLY A 517 -11.44 0.89 -10.98
CA GLY A 517 -10.70 -0.37 -11.10
C GLY A 517 -11.55 -1.61 -10.90
N LEU A 518 -12.89 -1.49 -10.94
CA LEU A 518 -13.80 -2.60 -10.87
C LEU A 518 -14.21 -3.12 -12.24
N HIS A 519 -14.22 -4.44 -12.35
CA HIS A 519 -14.96 -5.10 -13.42
C HIS A 519 -16.48 -4.90 -13.22
N GLN A 520 -17.28 -4.85 -14.29
CA GLN A 520 -18.71 -4.60 -14.21
C GLN A 520 -19.46 -5.55 -13.25
N ARG A 521 -19.03 -6.81 -13.16
CA ARG A 521 -19.57 -7.77 -12.20
C ARG A 521 -19.39 -7.31 -10.74
N ASP A 522 -18.23 -6.78 -10.42
CA ASP A 522 -17.90 -6.34 -9.06
C ASP A 522 -18.54 -4.98 -8.76
N ASN A 523 -18.70 -4.12 -9.80
CA ASN A 523 -19.43 -2.87 -9.71
C ASN A 523 -20.92 -3.09 -9.37
N GLU A 524 -21.56 -4.08 -9.96
CA GLU A 524 -22.96 -4.46 -9.62
C GLU A 524 -23.12 -4.81 -8.13
N ARG A 525 -22.13 -5.48 -7.53
CA ARG A 525 -22.12 -5.79 -6.09
C ARG A 525 -21.95 -4.54 -5.24
N LEU A 526 -21.03 -3.67 -5.63
CA LEU A 526 -20.82 -2.39 -4.95
C LEU A 526 -22.07 -1.54 -4.94
N LEU A 527 -22.76 -1.40 -6.09
CA LEU A 527 -24.01 -0.65 -6.19
C LEU A 527 -25.12 -1.21 -5.26
N LYS A 528 -25.28 -2.53 -5.18
CA LYS A 528 -26.19 -3.17 -4.21
C LYS A 528 -25.83 -2.79 -2.77
N THR A 529 -24.55 -2.69 -2.47
CA THR A 529 -24.05 -2.31 -1.14
C THR A 529 -24.37 -0.83 -0.82
N LEU A 530 -24.20 0.08 -1.78
CA LEU A 530 -24.54 1.50 -1.63
C LEU A 530 -26.06 1.71 -1.47
N VAL A 531 -26.87 0.99 -2.24
CA VAL A 531 -28.34 0.98 -2.10
C VAL A 531 -28.75 0.49 -0.72
N ARG A 532 -28.14 -0.60 -0.21
CA ARG A 532 -28.37 -1.08 1.15
C ARG A 532 -28.01 -0.05 2.21
N LEU A 533 -26.89 0.66 2.04
CA LEU A 533 -26.45 1.73 2.94
C LEU A 533 -27.49 2.87 3.01
N ARG A 534 -28.06 3.26 1.87
CA ARG A 534 -29.18 4.19 1.78
C ARG A 534 -30.44 3.64 2.51
N ASP A 535 -30.80 2.40 2.25
CA ASP A 535 -32.04 1.78 2.76
C ASP A 535 -32.06 1.64 4.30
N ILE A 536 -30.89 1.66 4.92
CA ILE A 536 -30.74 1.69 6.39
C ILE A 536 -31.09 3.09 6.96
N GLY A 537 -31.23 4.11 6.12
CA GLY A 537 -31.59 5.49 6.52
C GLY A 537 -30.39 6.44 6.51
N ASN A 538 -29.50 6.30 5.54
CA ASN A 538 -28.36 7.20 5.33
C ASN A 538 -28.51 7.97 4.02
N THR A 539 -27.94 9.17 3.96
CA THR A 539 -27.74 9.89 2.72
C THR A 539 -26.41 9.47 2.11
N VAL A 540 -26.41 8.98 0.88
CA VAL A 540 -25.22 8.50 0.18
C VAL A 540 -24.96 9.38 -1.02
N ILE A 541 -23.91 10.20 -0.95
CA ILE A 541 -23.48 11.11 -2.03
C ILE A 541 -22.25 10.49 -2.70
N VAL A 542 -22.32 10.28 -4.00
CA VAL A 542 -21.26 9.62 -4.75
C VAL A 542 -20.83 10.51 -5.91
N VAL A 543 -19.54 10.83 -6.00
CA VAL A 543 -18.97 11.42 -7.21
C VAL A 543 -18.68 10.26 -8.16
N GLU A 544 -19.36 10.22 -9.31
CA GLU A 544 -19.26 9.08 -10.23
C GLU A 544 -19.43 9.45 -11.71
N HIS A 545 -18.85 8.57 -12.55
CA HIS A 545 -18.90 8.64 -14.01
C HIS A 545 -19.44 7.36 -14.66
N ASP A 546 -19.62 6.30 -13.88
CA ASP A 546 -20.13 5.02 -14.36
C ASP A 546 -21.62 5.07 -14.70
N ALA A 547 -22.00 4.56 -15.87
CA ALA A 547 -23.38 4.62 -16.35
C ALA A 547 -24.36 3.83 -15.45
N ASP A 548 -23.90 2.69 -14.89
CA ASP A 548 -24.74 1.87 -14.03
C ASP A 548 -24.99 2.57 -12.69
N ALA A 549 -23.94 3.23 -12.14
CA ALA A 549 -24.05 4.03 -10.92
C ALA A 549 -24.99 5.24 -11.10
N ILE A 550 -24.87 5.95 -12.21
CA ILE A 550 -25.74 7.09 -12.55
C ILE A 550 -27.19 6.62 -12.71
N SER A 551 -27.39 5.49 -13.38
CA SER A 551 -28.76 4.92 -13.59
C SER A 551 -29.41 4.40 -12.32
N ALA A 552 -28.61 3.94 -11.34
CA ALA A 552 -29.10 3.43 -10.06
C ALA A 552 -29.40 4.54 -9.03
N ALA A 553 -29.01 5.79 -9.31
CA ALA A 553 -29.20 6.92 -8.41
C ALA A 553 -30.66 7.33 -8.28
N ASP A 554 -31.09 7.71 -7.07
CA ASP A 554 -32.38 8.34 -6.82
C ASP A 554 -32.41 9.81 -7.31
N HIS A 555 -31.25 10.48 -7.23
CA HIS A 555 -31.09 11.87 -7.65
C HIS A 555 -29.70 12.08 -8.23
N ILE A 556 -29.59 12.82 -9.31
CA ILE A 556 -28.36 13.11 -10.03
C ILE A 556 -28.16 14.61 -10.12
N ILE A 557 -26.92 15.04 -9.93
CA ILE A 557 -26.50 16.42 -10.09
C ILE A 557 -25.38 16.45 -11.16
N ASP A 558 -25.65 17.04 -12.30
CA ASP A 558 -24.69 17.16 -13.41
C ASP A 558 -24.05 18.54 -13.42
N ILE A 559 -22.72 18.58 -13.21
CA ILE A 559 -21.96 19.83 -13.12
C ILE A 559 -21.14 20.04 -14.39
N GLY A 560 -21.28 21.23 -14.97
CA GLY A 560 -20.62 21.58 -16.21
C GLY A 560 -20.63 23.10 -16.47
N PRO A 561 -20.74 23.51 -17.75
CA PRO A 561 -20.72 22.70 -18.99
C PRO A 561 -19.32 22.21 -19.39
N GLY A 562 -18.25 22.79 -18.85
CA GLY A 562 -16.86 22.50 -19.18
C GLY A 562 -16.03 22.16 -17.96
N ALA A 563 -14.71 22.23 -18.09
CA ALA A 563 -13.73 22.01 -17.03
C ALA A 563 -13.11 23.35 -16.55
N GLY A 564 -12.63 23.39 -15.32
CA GLY A 564 -11.96 24.57 -14.75
C GLY A 564 -12.87 25.81 -14.73
N VAL A 565 -12.40 26.91 -15.34
CA VAL A 565 -13.15 28.17 -15.41
C VAL A 565 -14.44 28.08 -16.22
N HIS A 566 -14.52 27.09 -17.12
CA HIS A 566 -15.71 26.81 -17.92
C HIS A 566 -16.71 25.86 -17.26
N GLY A 567 -16.38 25.36 -16.08
CA GLY A 567 -17.22 24.51 -15.24
C GLY A 567 -17.92 25.29 -14.13
N GLY A 568 -18.36 24.55 -13.12
CA GLY A 568 -18.86 25.11 -11.87
C GLY A 568 -20.33 25.54 -11.89
N GLU A 569 -21.12 25.12 -12.87
CA GLU A 569 -22.56 25.39 -12.96
C GLU A 569 -23.36 24.10 -12.89
N ILE A 570 -24.55 24.12 -12.33
CA ILE A 570 -25.48 22.99 -12.41
C ILE A 570 -26.15 23.02 -13.77
N ILE A 571 -25.92 22.01 -14.59
CA ILE A 571 -26.49 21.88 -15.94
C ILE A 571 -27.83 21.16 -15.89
N ALA A 572 -27.93 20.15 -15.06
CA ALA A 572 -29.15 19.36 -14.86
C ALA A 572 -29.18 18.74 -13.46
N GLU A 573 -30.36 18.59 -12.90
CA GLU A 573 -30.61 17.85 -11.67
C GLU A 573 -31.91 17.05 -11.79
N GLY A 574 -32.00 15.95 -11.07
CA GLY A 574 -33.16 15.07 -11.04
C GLY A 574 -32.85 13.60 -11.22
N THR A 575 -33.79 12.83 -11.74
CA THR A 575 -33.68 11.40 -12.05
C THR A 575 -32.87 11.17 -13.32
N ALA A 576 -32.37 9.93 -13.52
CA ALA A 576 -31.63 9.56 -14.73
C ALA A 576 -32.42 9.87 -16.04
N ALA A 577 -33.75 9.72 -16.01
CA ALA A 577 -34.61 10.03 -17.14
C ALA A 577 -34.69 11.55 -17.45
N GLU A 578 -34.70 12.38 -16.42
CA GLU A 578 -34.68 13.85 -16.55
C GLU A 578 -33.34 14.34 -17.07
N ILE A 579 -32.22 13.79 -16.58
CA ILE A 579 -30.91 14.10 -17.10
C ILE A 579 -30.77 13.69 -18.56
N ALA A 580 -31.21 12.47 -18.92
CA ALA A 580 -31.18 11.98 -20.31
C ALA A 580 -32.04 12.82 -21.27
N ALA A 581 -33.09 13.47 -20.80
CA ALA A 581 -33.92 14.38 -21.59
C ALA A 581 -33.31 15.76 -21.79
N ASN A 582 -32.31 16.15 -21.00
CA ASN A 582 -31.67 17.47 -21.09
C ASN A 582 -30.54 17.45 -22.12
N ARG A 583 -30.79 18.07 -23.28
CA ARG A 583 -29.83 18.17 -24.38
C ARG A 583 -28.58 19.01 -24.07
N ASN A 584 -28.61 19.88 -23.08
CA ASN A 584 -27.45 20.67 -22.66
C ASN A 584 -26.49 19.86 -21.79
N SER A 585 -26.97 18.77 -21.22
CA SER A 585 -26.15 17.85 -20.43
C SER A 585 -25.38 16.89 -21.34
N ILE A 586 -24.06 16.95 -21.32
CA ILE A 586 -23.20 15.98 -22.03
C ILE A 586 -23.43 14.56 -21.44
N THR A 587 -23.55 14.45 -20.13
CA THR A 587 -23.92 13.20 -19.46
C THR A 587 -25.26 12.68 -19.99
N GLY A 588 -26.26 13.55 -20.11
CA GLY A 588 -27.57 13.23 -20.65
C GLY A 588 -27.55 12.73 -22.10
N GLN A 589 -26.72 13.33 -22.96
CA GLN A 589 -26.51 12.89 -24.34
C GLN A 589 -25.94 11.46 -24.42
N PHE A 590 -25.02 11.10 -23.51
CA PHE A 590 -24.51 9.72 -23.45
C PHE A 590 -25.52 8.73 -22.88
N LEU A 591 -26.27 9.11 -21.83
CA LEU A 591 -27.31 8.27 -21.24
C LEU A 591 -28.48 8.00 -22.18
N SER A 592 -28.89 9.01 -22.97
CA SER A 592 -29.95 8.86 -23.96
C SER A 592 -29.51 8.09 -25.22
N GLY A 593 -28.21 7.88 -25.44
CA GLY A 593 -27.64 7.30 -26.65
C GLY A 593 -27.54 8.27 -27.84
N GLU A 594 -27.90 9.56 -27.66
CA GLU A 594 -27.69 10.59 -28.69
C GLU A 594 -26.20 10.73 -29.05
N ARG A 595 -25.33 10.56 -28.04
CA ARG A 595 -23.87 10.46 -28.18
C ARG A 595 -23.37 9.14 -27.66
N SER A 596 -22.46 8.51 -28.37
CA SER A 596 -21.83 7.26 -27.91
C SER A 596 -20.44 7.09 -28.51
N ILE A 597 -19.54 6.44 -27.77
CA ILE A 597 -18.24 6.05 -28.29
C ILE A 597 -18.46 4.97 -29.36
N GLN A 598 -18.04 5.28 -30.59
CA GLN A 598 -18.33 4.45 -31.74
C GLN A 598 -17.49 3.17 -31.76
N ILE A 599 -18.12 2.04 -32.14
CA ILE A 599 -17.42 0.78 -32.40
C ILE A 599 -16.71 0.93 -33.74
N PRO A 600 -15.40 0.63 -33.86
CA PRO A 600 -14.69 0.70 -35.13
C PRO A 600 -15.35 -0.17 -36.20
N SER A 601 -15.62 0.42 -37.37
CA SER A 601 -16.24 -0.31 -38.51
C SER A 601 -15.33 -1.40 -39.05
N ILE A 602 -14.03 -1.20 -38.95
CA ILE A 602 -12.98 -2.14 -39.37
C ILE A 602 -11.96 -2.24 -38.22
N ARG A 603 -11.71 -3.48 -37.76
CA ARG A 603 -10.63 -3.74 -36.82
C ARG A 603 -9.34 -4.00 -37.56
N HIS A 604 -8.23 -3.55 -37.03
CA HIS A 604 -6.92 -3.93 -37.51
C HIS A 604 -6.67 -5.40 -37.21
N ARG A 605 -6.14 -6.11 -38.18
CA ARG A 605 -5.83 -7.54 -38.06
C ARG A 605 -4.36 -7.76 -37.73
N GLU A 606 -4.10 -8.83 -37.04
CA GLU A 606 -2.75 -9.35 -36.78
C GLU A 606 -1.95 -9.56 -38.05
N LYS A 607 -0.66 -9.25 -38.02
CA LYS A 607 0.30 -9.41 -39.12
C LYS A 607 1.17 -10.65 -39.00
N GLY A 608 0.83 -11.56 -38.06
CA GLY A 608 1.63 -12.75 -37.75
C GLY A 608 2.90 -12.46 -36.93
N GLN A 609 3.00 -11.24 -36.35
CA GLN A 609 4.06 -10.82 -35.45
C GLN A 609 3.52 -10.73 -34.04
N TYR A 610 4.14 -11.44 -33.09
CA TYR A 610 3.68 -11.53 -31.71
C TYR A 610 4.80 -11.26 -30.72
N LEU A 611 4.43 -10.64 -29.63
CA LEU A 611 5.17 -10.65 -28.39
C LEU A 611 4.55 -11.72 -27.49
N SER A 612 5.33 -12.73 -27.10
CA SER A 612 4.80 -13.87 -26.34
C SER A 612 5.48 -14.00 -24.99
N ILE A 613 4.71 -14.32 -23.97
CA ILE A 613 5.17 -14.74 -22.64
C ILE A 613 4.80 -16.22 -22.51
N GLU A 614 5.73 -17.05 -22.07
CA GLU A 614 5.51 -18.47 -21.85
C GLU A 614 5.71 -18.81 -20.36
N GLY A 615 4.78 -19.58 -19.81
CA GLY A 615 4.86 -20.15 -18.47
C GLY A 615 4.94 -19.10 -17.35
N ALA A 616 4.16 -18.04 -17.38
CA ALA A 616 4.13 -17.06 -16.31
C ALA A 616 3.47 -17.64 -15.05
N THR A 617 4.21 -17.62 -13.90
CA THR A 617 3.78 -18.20 -12.61
C THR A 617 3.88 -17.23 -11.45
N GLY A 618 4.00 -15.93 -11.72
CA GLY A 618 4.03 -14.89 -10.67
C GLY A 618 2.71 -14.81 -9.90
N ASN A 619 2.76 -14.62 -8.59
CA ASN A 619 1.61 -14.50 -7.69
C ASN A 619 0.55 -15.60 -7.91
N ASN A 620 -0.64 -15.22 -8.41
CA ASN A 620 -1.73 -16.16 -8.66
C ASN A 620 -1.76 -16.74 -10.09
N LEU A 621 -0.81 -16.41 -10.95
CA LEU A 621 -0.78 -16.92 -12.33
C LEU A 621 -0.49 -18.42 -12.39
N GLN A 622 -1.28 -19.16 -13.18
CA GLN A 622 -1.25 -20.61 -13.30
C GLN A 622 -0.52 -21.05 -14.58
N SER A 623 0.78 -20.76 -14.71
CA SER A 623 1.61 -21.09 -15.88
C SER A 623 0.98 -20.55 -17.18
N VAL A 624 0.76 -19.24 -17.21
CA VAL A 624 0.03 -18.57 -18.30
C VAL A 624 0.94 -18.33 -19.50
N ASP A 625 0.44 -18.69 -20.67
CA ASP A 625 1.01 -18.31 -21.95
C ASP A 625 0.20 -17.17 -22.56
N LEU A 626 0.85 -16.05 -22.89
CA LEU A 626 0.23 -14.87 -23.47
C LEU A 626 0.80 -14.59 -24.86
N LYS A 627 -0.07 -14.28 -25.82
CA LYS A 627 0.31 -13.81 -27.15
C LYS A 627 -0.29 -12.44 -27.44
N LEU A 628 0.58 -11.44 -27.60
CA LEU A 628 0.18 -10.06 -27.91
C LEU A 628 0.55 -9.75 -29.36
N PRO A 629 -0.42 -9.44 -30.23
CA PRO A 629 -0.13 -9.03 -31.61
C PRO A 629 0.60 -7.67 -31.64
N ILE A 630 1.69 -7.57 -32.37
CA ILE A 630 2.47 -6.34 -32.50
C ILE A 630 1.77 -5.36 -33.45
N GLY A 631 1.77 -4.07 -33.11
CA GLY A 631 1.17 -3.00 -33.88
C GLY A 631 -0.35 -2.88 -33.74
N LEU A 632 -0.96 -3.53 -32.74
CA LEU A 632 -2.38 -3.45 -32.44
C LEU A 632 -2.65 -2.73 -31.11
N PHE A 633 -3.91 -2.31 -30.96
CA PHE A 633 -4.47 -1.86 -29.69
C PHE A 633 -5.09 -3.05 -28.96
N THR A 634 -4.37 -3.56 -27.97
CA THR A 634 -4.76 -4.74 -27.18
C THR A 634 -5.26 -4.32 -25.80
N CYS A 635 -6.43 -4.80 -25.43
CA CYS A 635 -7.00 -4.60 -24.08
C CYS A 635 -6.86 -5.88 -23.26
N ILE A 636 -6.29 -5.75 -22.06
CA ILE A 636 -6.21 -6.81 -21.04
C ILE A 636 -7.32 -6.57 -20.03
N THR A 637 -8.27 -7.49 -19.98
CA THR A 637 -9.46 -7.36 -19.13
C THR A 637 -9.65 -8.58 -18.22
N GLY A 638 -10.70 -8.58 -17.41
CA GLY A 638 -11.03 -9.65 -16.48
C GLY A 638 -11.37 -9.13 -15.09
N VAL A 639 -11.91 -9.99 -14.25
CA VAL A 639 -12.35 -9.62 -12.89
C VAL A 639 -11.22 -9.07 -12.03
N SER A 640 -11.58 -8.34 -10.96
CA SER A 640 -10.59 -7.79 -10.01
C SER A 640 -9.80 -8.94 -9.36
N GLY A 641 -8.46 -8.79 -9.26
CA GLY A 641 -7.58 -9.83 -8.72
C GLY A 641 -7.32 -11.04 -9.62
N SER A 642 -7.73 -11.03 -10.90
CA SER A 642 -7.51 -12.15 -11.84
C SER A 642 -6.06 -12.33 -12.30
N GLY A 643 -5.13 -11.42 -11.97
CA GLY A 643 -3.70 -11.52 -12.31
C GLY A 643 -3.24 -10.59 -13.44
N LYS A 644 -4.07 -9.67 -13.94
CA LYS A 644 -3.74 -8.72 -15.02
C LYS A 644 -2.46 -7.93 -14.75
N SER A 645 -2.36 -7.28 -13.61
CA SER A 645 -1.19 -6.46 -13.24
C SER A 645 0.04 -7.32 -13.05
N THR A 646 -0.08 -8.53 -12.50
CA THR A 646 1.03 -9.49 -12.38
C THR A 646 1.57 -9.89 -13.75
N LEU A 647 0.68 -10.19 -14.72
CA LEU A 647 1.08 -10.61 -16.06
C LEU A 647 1.73 -9.47 -16.85
N ILE A 648 1.17 -8.26 -16.78
CA ILE A 648 1.62 -7.12 -17.60
C ILE A 648 2.63 -6.25 -16.86
N ASN A 649 2.28 -5.75 -15.63
CA ASN A 649 3.11 -4.76 -14.94
C ASN A 649 4.29 -5.39 -14.21
N GLU A 650 4.13 -6.62 -13.68
CA GLU A 650 5.19 -7.30 -12.91
C GLU A 650 6.00 -8.31 -13.75
N THR A 651 5.45 -8.82 -14.86
CA THR A 651 6.16 -9.78 -15.73
C THR A 651 6.61 -9.13 -17.03
N LEU A 652 5.67 -8.68 -17.89
CA LEU A 652 5.99 -8.15 -19.22
C LEU A 652 6.82 -6.87 -19.17
N TYR A 653 6.36 -5.87 -18.40
CA TYR A 653 7.00 -4.56 -18.35
C TYR A 653 8.45 -4.63 -17.85
N PRO A 654 8.78 -5.28 -16.72
CA PRO A 654 10.16 -5.36 -16.24
C PRO A 654 11.08 -6.07 -17.23
N ALA A 655 10.63 -7.15 -17.87
CA ALA A 655 11.41 -7.87 -18.87
C ALA A 655 11.65 -7.01 -20.13
N ALA A 656 10.60 -6.38 -20.65
CA ALA A 656 10.69 -5.50 -21.81
C ALA A 656 11.56 -4.25 -21.51
N ALA A 657 11.41 -3.64 -20.32
CA ALA A 657 12.22 -2.50 -19.93
C ALA A 657 13.69 -2.87 -19.74
N THR A 658 13.99 -4.05 -19.24
CA THR A 658 15.37 -4.56 -19.13
C THR A 658 15.98 -4.79 -20.52
N ALA A 659 15.26 -5.45 -21.42
CA ALA A 659 15.76 -5.77 -22.75
C ALA A 659 15.87 -4.53 -23.66
N LEU A 660 14.87 -3.64 -23.66
CA LEU A 660 14.76 -2.54 -24.61
C LEU A 660 15.30 -1.20 -24.08
N ASN A 661 15.15 -0.94 -22.76
CA ASN A 661 15.52 0.33 -22.15
C ASN A 661 16.77 0.23 -21.27
N ASN A 662 17.41 -0.95 -21.15
CA ASN A 662 18.53 -1.23 -20.24
C ASN A 662 18.21 -0.94 -18.76
N ALA A 663 16.98 -1.20 -18.32
CA ALA A 663 16.53 -0.98 -16.95
C ALA A 663 16.90 -2.17 -16.06
N THR A 664 18.16 -2.24 -15.62
CA THR A 664 18.73 -3.39 -14.88
C THR A 664 18.20 -3.58 -13.46
N THR A 665 17.47 -2.60 -12.93
CA THR A 665 16.93 -2.64 -11.55
C THR A 665 15.58 -3.35 -11.44
N LEU A 666 14.90 -3.60 -12.56
CA LEU A 666 13.60 -4.24 -12.58
C LEU A 666 13.76 -5.75 -12.75
N LYS A 667 13.23 -6.53 -11.82
CA LYS A 667 13.19 -7.99 -11.91
C LYS A 667 11.78 -8.44 -12.31
N PRO A 668 11.60 -9.15 -13.44
CA PRO A 668 10.30 -9.67 -13.82
C PRO A 668 9.85 -10.78 -12.86
N ALA A 669 8.53 -10.92 -12.69
CA ALA A 669 7.96 -12.04 -11.96
C ALA A 669 8.29 -13.38 -12.65
N ALA A 670 8.11 -14.49 -11.95
CA ALA A 670 8.52 -15.81 -12.42
C ALA A 670 7.81 -16.20 -13.73
N HIS A 671 8.58 -16.55 -14.76
CA HIS A 671 8.15 -16.98 -16.09
C HIS A 671 9.25 -17.83 -16.73
N GLN A 672 8.91 -18.56 -17.78
CA GLN A 672 9.89 -19.37 -18.50
C GLN A 672 10.69 -18.55 -19.51
N GLN A 673 10.02 -17.90 -20.47
CA GLN A 673 10.67 -17.03 -21.45
C GLN A 673 9.72 -15.98 -22.04
N ILE A 674 10.32 -14.94 -22.64
CA ILE A 674 9.59 -13.91 -23.40
C ILE A 674 10.22 -13.82 -24.79
N LEU A 675 9.40 -13.92 -25.83
CA LEU A 675 9.83 -13.94 -27.23
C LEU A 675 9.25 -12.72 -27.97
N GLY A 676 9.96 -12.24 -29.00
CA GLY A 676 9.50 -11.18 -29.89
C GLY A 676 9.84 -9.76 -29.45
N LEU A 677 10.62 -9.57 -28.37
CA LEU A 677 11.09 -8.25 -27.91
C LEU A 677 12.03 -7.59 -28.94
N ASP A 678 12.74 -8.37 -29.75
CA ASP A 678 13.64 -7.91 -30.82
C ASP A 678 12.93 -7.15 -31.95
N GLN A 679 11.60 -7.27 -32.04
CA GLN A 679 10.76 -6.56 -33.02
C GLN A 679 10.41 -5.13 -32.57
N LEU A 680 10.69 -4.81 -31.30
CA LEU A 680 10.40 -3.54 -30.65
C LEU A 680 11.71 -2.80 -30.33
N ASP A 681 11.63 -1.48 -30.23
CA ASP A 681 12.81 -0.65 -29.94
C ASP A 681 12.76 0.02 -28.55
N LYS A 682 11.58 0.14 -27.96
CA LYS A 682 11.37 0.80 -26.69
C LYS A 682 10.12 0.31 -25.99
N CYS A 683 10.16 0.29 -24.64
CA CYS A 683 9.00 0.06 -23.80
C CYS A 683 8.72 1.28 -22.91
N ILE A 684 7.46 1.71 -22.84
CA ILE A 684 7.01 2.87 -22.05
C ILE A 684 5.84 2.43 -21.19
N ASP A 685 6.02 2.56 -19.85
CA ASP A 685 4.97 2.36 -18.86
C ASP A 685 4.32 3.70 -18.49
N ILE A 686 3.00 3.73 -18.55
CA ILE A 686 2.17 4.88 -18.21
C ILE A 686 1.19 4.44 -17.11
N ASN A 687 1.66 4.51 -15.89
CA ASN A 687 0.91 4.14 -14.69
C ASN A 687 0.39 5.38 -13.93
N GLN A 688 -0.45 5.17 -12.93
CA GLN A 688 -1.06 6.21 -12.10
C GLN A 688 -0.12 6.82 -11.03
N SER A 689 1.14 6.39 -10.93
CA SER A 689 2.08 6.93 -9.96
C SER A 689 2.30 8.44 -10.18
N PRO A 690 2.51 9.23 -9.12
CA PRO A 690 2.72 10.67 -9.23
C PRO A 690 3.89 11.03 -10.15
N ILE A 691 3.80 12.16 -10.88
CA ILE A 691 4.90 12.69 -11.72
C ILE A 691 6.08 13.24 -10.90
N GLY A 692 5.97 13.23 -9.60
CA GLY A 692 7.00 13.59 -8.63
C GLY A 692 6.46 13.59 -7.21
N ARG A 693 7.35 13.45 -6.24
CA ARG A 693 7.00 13.30 -4.81
C ARG A 693 7.09 14.62 -4.02
N THR A 694 7.52 15.71 -4.67
CA THR A 694 7.74 17.00 -4.01
C THR A 694 6.86 18.08 -4.64
N PRO A 695 6.52 19.15 -3.90
CA PRO A 695 5.78 20.29 -4.45
C PRO A 695 6.47 21.00 -5.61
N ARG A 696 7.78 20.77 -5.83
CA ARG A 696 8.55 21.31 -6.96
C ARG A 696 8.24 20.64 -8.29
N SER A 697 7.80 19.39 -8.26
CA SER A 697 7.38 18.68 -9.46
C SER A 697 6.03 19.23 -9.92
N ASN A 698 5.91 19.55 -11.21
CA ASN A 698 4.69 20.06 -11.82
C ASN A 698 4.62 19.68 -13.31
N PRO A 699 3.48 19.85 -13.98
CA PRO A 699 3.31 19.54 -15.40
C PRO A 699 4.34 20.21 -16.30
N ALA A 700 4.66 21.50 -16.06
CA ALA A 700 5.62 22.26 -16.89
C ALA A 700 7.04 21.69 -16.82
N THR A 701 7.48 21.26 -15.64
CA THR A 701 8.82 20.66 -15.47
C THR A 701 8.88 19.25 -16.02
N TYR A 702 7.83 18.46 -15.77
CA TYR A 702 7.79 17.05 -16.19
C TYR A 702 7.77 16.89 -17.71
N THR A 703 6.95 17.70 -18.42
CA THR A 703 6.87 17.70 -19.90
C THR A 703 8.02 18.43 -20.57
N GLY A 704 8.88 19.10 -19.79
CA GLY A 704 9.98 19.90 -20.28
C GLY A 704 9.55 21.19 -21.00
N ILE A 705 8.36 21.71 -20.72
CA ILE A 705 7.88 23.03 -21.18
C ILE A 705 8.65 24.15 -20.47
N PHE A 706 9.01 23.94 -19.22
CA PHE A 706 9.59 24.98 -18.38
C PHE A 706 11.01 25.41 -18.82
N THR A 707 11.77 24.54 -19.48
CA THR A 707 13.11 24.89 -20.00
C THR A 707 13.04 25.99 -21.05
N PRO A 708 12.33 25.87 -22.17
CA PRO A 708 12.19 26.95 -23.13
C PRO A 708 11.49 28.19 -22.54
N VAL A 709 10.59 28.07 -21.58
CA VAL A 709 10.01 29.22 -20.88
C VAL A 709 11.07 30.01 -20.14
N ARG A 710 11.98 29.36 -19.41
CA ARG A 710 13.09 30.05 -18.73
C ARG A 710 14.05 30.74 -19.70
N GLU A 711 14.31 30.12 -20.83
CA GLU A 711 15.12 30.71 -21.90
C GLU A 711 14.48 31.97 -22.46
N LEU A 712 13.17 32.00 -22.66
CA LEU A 712 12.43 33.18 -23.08
C LEU A 712 12.53 34.32 -22.07
N PHE A 713 12.35 34.05 -20.77
CA PHE A 713 12.49 35.03 -19.72
C PHE A 713 13.93 35.61 -19.67
N ALA A 714 14.96 34.75 -19.77
CA ALA A 714 16.34 35.17 -19.83
C ALA A 714 16.66 36.00 -21.09
N GLY A 715 15.94 35.77 -22.17
CA GLY A 715 16.04 36.50 -23.43
C GLY A 715 15.40 37.90 -23.41
N THR A 716 14.62 38.27 -22.39
CA THR A 716 14.01 39.59 -22.28
C THR A 716 15.07 40.70 -22.10
N GLN A 717 14.75 41.92 -22.55
CA GLN A 717 15.68 43.05 -22.42
C GLN A 717 16.05 43.34 -20.96
N GLU A 718 15.08 43.24 -20.06
CA GLU A 718 15.25 43.44 -18.63
C GLU A 718 16.15 42.39 -17.99
N ALA A 719 15.93 41.10 -18.31
CA ALA A 719 16.82 40.02 -17.81
C ALA A 719 18.24 40.17 -18.32
N ARG A 720 18.43 40.51 -19.57
CA ARG A 720 19.77 40.73 -20.16
C ARG A 720 20.49 41.91 -19.51
N SER A 721 19.79 43.05 -19.27
CA SER A 721 20.38 44.19 -18.60
C SER A 721 20.83 43.92 -17.17
N ARG A 722 20.14 43.00 -16.48
CA ARG A 722 20.47 42.55 -15.12
C ARG A 722 21.44 41.34 -15.10
N GLY A 723 21.87 40.83 -16.25
CA GLY A 723 22.75 39.64 -16.35
C GLY A 723 22.11 38.34 -15.90
N TYR A 724 20.79 38.23 -16.00
CA TYR A 724 20.06 37.04 -15.54
C TYR A 724 20.09 35.90 -16.57
N SER A 725 20.70 34.79 -16.18
CA SER A 725 20.72 33.54 -16.95
C SER A 725 19.45 32.74 -16.79
N PRO A 726 19.15 31.72 -17.64
CA PRO A 726 17.99 30.84 -17.48
C PRO A 726 17.88 30.19 -16.11
N GLY A 727 19.02 30.00 -15.41
CA GLY A 727 19.06 29.46 -14.04
C GLY A 727 18.35 30.35 -13.02
N ARG A 728 18.35 31.68 -13.23
CA ARG A 728 17.64 32.66 -12.38
C ARG A 728 16.14 32.38 -12.29
N PHE A 729 15.55 31.91 -13.37
CA PHE A 729 14.11 31.60 -13.47
C PHE A 729 13.78 30.17 -13.07
N SER A 730 14.74 29.44 -12.46
CA SER A 730 14.51 28.11 -11.91
C SER A 730 14.23 28.17 -10.41
N PHE A 731 13.12 27.64 -9.97
CA PHE A 731 12.81 27.51 -8.53
C PHE A 731 13.62 26.39 -7.84
N ASN A 732 14.37 25.56 -8.60
CA ASN A 732 15.23 24.51 -8.05
C ASN A 732 16.67 24.99 -7.78
N VAL A 733 17.07 26.14 -8.33
CA VAL A 733 18.44 26.66 -8.26
C VAL A 733 18.49 27.92 -7.40
N LYS A 734 19.53 28.05 -6.56
CA LYS A 734 19.76 29.27 -5.76
C LYS A 734 19.93 30.50 -6.66
N GLY A 735 19.51 31.64 -6.15
CA GLY A 735 19.70 32.96 -6.79
C GLY A 735 18.40 33.64 -7.22
N GLY A 736 17.41 32.91 -7.79
CA GLY A 736 16.13 33.49 -8.20
C GLY A 736 14.92 32.99 -7.42
N ARG A 737 15.07 31.88 -6.71
CA ARG A 737 14.01 31.28 -5.88
C ARG A 737 13.84 32.00 -4.53
N CYS A 738 12.73 31.85 -3.90
CA CYS A 738 12.54 32.19 -2.49
C CYS A 738 13.39 31.26 -1.62
N GLU A 739 14.33 31.80 -0.85
CA GLU A 739 15.20 30.95 -0.02
C GLU A 739 14.53 30.47 1.27
N ALA A 740 13.45 31.13 1.74
CA ALA A 740 12.70 30.68 2.90
C ALA A 740 12.02 29.31 2.66
N CYS A 741 11.31 29.16 1.54
CA CYS A 741 10.70 27.88 1.13
C CYS A 741 11.57 27.11 0.12
N GLN A 742 12.77 27.58 -0.20
CA GLN A 742 13.69 26.99 -1.16
C GLN A 742 13.05 26.70 -2.55
N GLY A 743 12.03 27.48 -2.94
CA GLY A 743 11.31 27.36 -4.20
C GLY A 743 10.09 26.42 -4.16
N ASP A 744 9.75 25.84 -3.03
CA ASP A 744 8.54 25.00 -2.89
C ASP A 744 7.25 25.82 -2.98
N GLY A 745 7.30 27.11 -2.57
CA GLY A 745 6.13 27.97 -2.46
C GLY A 745 5.30 27.69 -1.20
N MET A 746 5.55 26.59 -0.55
CA MET A 746 4.86 26.12 0.65
C MET A 746 5.86 25.74 1.73
N THR A 747 5.47 25.81 2.98
CA THR A 747 6.22 25.30 4.14
C THR A 747 5.50 24.06 4.65
N LYS A 748 6.25 22.96 4.78
CA LYS A 748 5.73 21.73 5.39
C LYS A 748 5.70 21.91 6.90
N VAL A 749 4.56 21.71 7.53
CA VAL A 749 4.40 21.62 8.97
C VAL A 749 4.18 20.16 9.32
N GLU A 750 5.17 19.58 10.01
CA GLU A 750 5.11 18.18 10.44
C GLU A 750 4.19 18.04 11.64
N MET A 751 3.16 17.23 11.49
CA MET A 751 2.18 16.94 12.52
C MET A 751 2.38 15.50 12.99
N HIS A 752 3.16 15.29 14.06
CA HIS A 752 3.64 13.98 14.53
C HIS A 752 2.58 12.85 14.59
N PHE A 753 1.31 13.16 14.78
CA PHE A 753 0.21 12.18 14.86
C PHE A 753 -0.86 12.36 13.78
N LEU A 754 -0.76 13.39 12.96
CA LEU A 754 -1.68 13.75 11.89
C LEU A 754 -0.93 13.84 10.57
N PRO A 755 -1.61 13.80 9.41
CA PRO A 755 -0.98 14.05 8.12
C PRO A 755 -0.30 15.42 8.11
N ASP A 756 0.88 15.50 7.48
CA ASP A 756 1.61 16.75 7.32
C ASP A 756 0.78 17.80 6.57
N ILE A 757 0.80 19.04 7.05
CA ILE A 757 0.10 20.16 6.43
C ILE A 757 1.09 21.00 5.63
N TYR A 758 0.70 21.41 4.43
CA TYR A 758 1.44 22.32 3.57
C TYR A 758 0.76 23.69 3.59
N VAL A 759 1.45 24.71 4.15
CA VAL A 759 0.96 26.09 4.26
C VAL A 759 1.73 26.96 3.27
N ALA A 760 1.07 27.94 2.66
CA ALA A 760 1.74 28.91 1.79
C ALA A 760 2.90 29.60 2.52
N CYS A 761 4.04 29.72 1.86
CA CYS A 761 5.22 30.38 2.46
C CYS A 761 4.92 31.87 2.72
N ASP A 762 5.11 32.31 3.96
CA ASP A 762 4.84 33.69 4.41
C ASP A 762 5.67 34.74 3.67
N VAL A 763 6.90 34.39 3.23
CA VAL A 763 7.82 35.31 2.53
C VAL A 763 7.40 35.52 1.06
N CYS A 764 7.15 34.45 0.33
CA CYS A 764 6.81 34.56 -1.10
C CYS A 764 5.32 34.43 -1.40
N THR A 765 4.48 34.18 -0.39
CA THR A 765 3.02 33.97 -0.52
C THR A 765 2.65 33.03 -1.65
N GLY A 766 3.31 31.86 -1.68
CA GLY A 766 3.09 30.83 -2.72
C GLY A 766 3.83 31.04 -4.03
N LYS A 767 4.45 32.21 -4.27
CA LYS A 767 5.01 32.60 -5.60
C LYS A 767 6.32 31.93 -5.98
N ARG A 768 6.99 31.17 -5.07
CA ARG A 768 8.21 30.38 -5.31
C ARG A 768 9.49 31.17 -5.56
N TYR A 769 9.41 32.44 -5.98
CA TYR A 769 10.53 33.28 -6.39
C TYR A 769 10.74 34.49 -5.47
N ASN A 770 11.93 35.05 -5.52
CA ASN A 770 12.22 36.33 -4.91
C ASN A 770 11.64 37.48 -5.75
N ARG A 771 11.53 38.68 -5.15
CA ARG A 771 10.92 39.85 -5.74
C ARG A 771 11.60 40.29 -7.05
N GLU A 772 12.92 40.27 -7.06
CA GLU A 772 13.74 40.74 -8.22
C GLU A 772 13.54 39.86 -9.46
N THR A 773 13.31 38.56 -9.27
CA THR A 773 12.99 37.62 -10.36
C THR A 773 11.57 37.84 -10.88
N LEU A 774 10.61 38.18 -9.98
CA LEU A 774 9.22 38.47 -10.35
C LEU A 774 9.03 39.83 -11.06
N ASP A 775 9.99 40.74 -10.97
CA ASP A 775 9.94 42.00 -11.72
C ASP A 775 10.06 41.78 -13.22
N VAL A 776 10.84 40.78 -13.66
CA VAL A 776 11.03 40.44 -15.07
C VAL A 776 9.74 39.93 -15.71
N ARG A 777 9.31 40.53 -16.82
CA ARG A 777 8.05 40.19 -17.49
C ARG A 777 8.27 39.82 -18.96
N TYR A 778 7.53 38.83 -19.41
CA TYR A 778 7.39 38.46 -20.81
C TYR A 778 5.90 38.65 -21.23
N LYS A 779 5.64 39.41 -22.24
CA LYS A 779 4.25 39.81 -22.65
C LYS A 779 3.37 40.27 -21.46
N GLY A 780 3.94 41.04 -20.52
CA GLY A 780 3.26 41.59 -19.36
C GLY A 780 3.12 40.62 -18.14
N LYS A 781 3.46 39.35 -18.28
CA LYS A 781 3.36 38.33 -17.20
C LYS A 781 4.75 37.98 -16.67
N ASN A 782 4.85 37.80 -15.36
CA ASN A 782 6.07 37.28 -14.74
C ASN A 782 6.08 35.75 -14.73
N VAL A 783 7.19 35.13 -14.34
CA VAL A 783 7.37 33.66 -14.36
C VAL A 783 6.36 32.92 -13.46
N HIS A 784 5.96 33.47 -12.32
CA HIS A 784 4.95 32.92 -11.45
C HIS A 784 3.56 32.95 -12.12
N GLN A 785 3.19 34.09 -12.70
CA GLN A 785 1.92 34.23 -13.40
C GLN A 785 1.80 33.26 -14.60
N VAL A 786 2.91 32.93 -15.26
CA VAL A 786 2.95 31.91 -16.32
C VAL A 786 2.74 30.52 -15.74
N LEU A 787 3.34 30.20 -14.60
CA LEU A 787 3.11 28.92 -13.92
C LEU A 787 1.67 28.78 -13.38
N ASP A 788 1.03 29.89 -13.06
CA ASP A 788 -0.36 29.92 -12.57
C ASP A 788 -1.43 29.90 -13.70
N MET A 789 -1.01 30.01 -14.96
CA MET A 789 -1.92 29.86 -16.11
C MET A 789 -2.41 28.41 -16.22
N THR A 790 -3.66 28.27 -16.66
CA THR A 790 -4.16 26.99 -17.17
C THR A 790 -3.39 26.59 -18.44
N ILE A 791 -3.43 25.31 -18.80
CA ILE A 791 -2.78 24.83 -20.03
C ILE A 791 -3.41 25.51 -21.26
N GLU A 792 -4.73 25.72 -21.23
CA GLU A 792 -5.46 26.42 -22.29
C GLU A 792 -4.98 27.85 -22.46
N ASP A 793 -4.99 28.65 -21.39
CA ASP A 793 -4.48 30.04 -21.41
C ASP A 793 -2.99 30.11 -21.85
N ALA A 794 -2.19 29.15 -21.37
CA ALA A 794 -0.79 29.09 -21.75
C ALA A 794 -0.58 28.72 -23.22
N ARG A 795 -1.44 27.86 -23.80
CA ARG A 795 -1.42 27.52 -25.23
C ARG A 795 -1.66 28.74 -26.09
N GLU A 796 -2.64 29.57 -25.72
CA GLU A 796 -2.93 30.84 -26.40
C GLU A 796 -1.78 31.83 -26.21
N PHE A 797 -1.28 32.00 -24.98
CA PHE A 797 -0.20 32.93 -24.66
C PHE A 797 1.11 32.64 -25.41
N PHE A 798 1.44 31.32 -25.59
CA PHE A 798 2.65 30.89 -26.29
C PHE A 798 2.41 30.42 -27.73
N ASP A 799 1.31 30.81 -28.38
CA ASP A 799 0.97 30.36 -29.73
C ASP A 799 2.09 30.63 -30.75
N ALA A 800 2.76 31.80 -30.65
CA ALA A 800 3.88 32.19 -31.52
C ALA A 800 5.18 31.39 -31.28
N ILE A 801 5.21 30.44 -30.32
CA ILE A 801 6.43 29.69 -29.96
C ILE A 801 6.19 28.21 -30.18
N PRO A 802 6.53 27.67 -31.36
CA PRO A 802 6.13 26.32 -31.80
C PRO A 802 6.57 25.20 -30.83
N ASN A 803 7.76 25.32 -30.22
CA ASN A 803 8.28 24.31 -29.29
C ASN A 803 7.47 24.21 -27.99
N ILE A 804 6.91 25.31 -27.51
CA ILE A 804 6.06 25.37 -26.32
C ILE A 804 4.63 24.99 -26.71
N ALA A 805 4.11 25.64 -27.77
CA ALA A 805 2.75 25.46 -28.27
C ALA A 805 2.42 24.02 -28.60
N LYS A 806 3.35 23.27 -29.26
CA LYS A 806 3.18 21.85 -29.56
C LYS A 806 3.04 21.00 -28.31
N LYS A 807 3.85 21.21 -27.28
CA LYS A 807 3.79 20.45 -26.03
C LYS A 807 2.53 20.77 -25.22
N LEU A 808 2.08 22.04 -25.23
CA LEU A 808 0.81 22.44 -24.64
C LEU A 808 -0.36 21.79 -25.36
N GLN A 809 -0.31 21.73 -26.71
CA GLN A 809 -1.35 21.07 -27.50
C GLN A 809 -1.47 19.58 -27.13
N THR A 810 -0.36 18.85 -26.91
CA THR A 810 -0.44 17.45 -26.48
C THR A 810 -1.08 17.28 -25.09
N LEU A 811 -0.96 18.27 -24.20
CA LEU A 811 -1.66 18.26 -22.91
C LEU A 811 -3.17 18.53 -23.10
N ILE A 812 -3.55 19.38 -24.01
CA ILE A 812 -4.96 19.61 -24.37
C ILE A 812 -5.56 18.36 -25.03
N ASP A 813 -4.84 17.72 -25.94
CA ASP A 813 -5.29 16.50 -26.66
C ASP A 813 -5.64 15.36 -25.70
N VAL A 814 -4.98 15.28 -24.52
CA VAL A 814 -5.28 14.28 -23.49
C VAL A 814 -6.31 14.78 -22.46
N GLY A 815 -7.01 15.90 -22.70
CA GLY A 815 -8.07 16.42 -21.85
C GLY A 815 -7.59 17.12 -20.56
N LEU A 816 -6.41 17.76 -20.57
CA LEU A 816 -5.82 18.46 -19.41
C LEU A 816 -5.80 19.99 -19.61
N SER A 817 -6.74 20.59 -20.36
CA SER A 817 -6.81 22.03 -20.62
C SER A 817 -6.89 22.88 -19.34
N TYR A 818 -7.58 22.36 -18.33
CA TYR A 818 -7.96 23.06 -17.10
C TYR A 818 -6.89 23.09 -16.00
N ILE A 819 -5.91 22.17 -16.00
CA ILE A 819 -4.88 22.17 -14.96
C ILE A 819 -3.88 23.30 -15.15
N LYS A 820 -3.28 23.81 -14.04
CA LYS A 820 -2.28 24.85 -14.11
C LYS A 820 -0.90 24.30 -14.45
N LEU A 821 -0.10 25.03 -15.23
CA LEU A 821 1.28 24.63 -15.59
C LEU A 821 2.16 24.35 -14.38
N GLY A 822 2.04 25.14 -13.32
CA GLY A 822 2.81 25.05 -12.08
C GLY A 822 2.11 24.26 -10.97
N GLN A 823 0.99 23.57 -11.26
CA GLN A 823 0.27 22.77 -10.27
C GLN A 823 1.17 21.71 -9.68
N SER A 824 1.19 21.60 -8.34
CA SER A 824 2.03 20.62 -7.67
C SER A 824 1.66 19.19 -8.07
N ALA A 825 2.65 18.35 -8.28
CA ALA A 825 2.45 16.93 -8.55
C ALA A 825 1.65 16.21 -7.45
N THR A 826 1.74 16.70 -6.22
CA THR A 826 1.04 16.13 -5.05
C THR A 826 -0.46 16.45 -5.02
N THR A 827 -0.91 17.42 -5.81
CA THR A 827 -2.33 17.81 -5.91
C THR A 827 -3.02 17.24 -7.16
N LEU A 828 -2.27 16.60 -8.06
CA LEU A 828 -2.84 15.93 -9.23
C LEU A 828 -3.47 14.59 -8.80
N SER A 829 -4.61 14.27 -9.41
CA SER A 829 -5.19 12.92 -9.32
C SER A 829 -4.30 11.90 -10.05
N GLY A 830 -4.48 10.60 -9.76
CA GLY A 830 -3.76 9.52 -10.45
C GLY A 830 -3.94 9.56 -11.96
N GLY A 831 -5.19 9.75 -12.42
CA GLY A 831 -5.51 9.87 -13.83
C GLY A 831 -4.92 11.12 -14.50
N GLU A 832 -4.90 12.29 -13.82
CA GLU A 832 -4.22 13.49 -14.32
C GLU A 832 -2.72 13.29 -14.46
N ALA A 833 -2.08 12.69 -13.45
CA ALA A 833 -0.64 12.37 -13.49
C ALA A 833 -0.31 11.43 -14.66
N GLN A 834 -1.13 10.42 -14.90
CA GLN A 834 -1.00 9.48 -16.02
C GLN A 834 -1.13 10.18 -17.37
N ARG A 835 -2.13 11.06 -17.54
CA ARG A 835 -2.33 11.84 -18.78
C ARG A 835 -1.17 12.82 -19.02
N VAL A 836 -0.58 13.42 -17.98
CA VAL A 836 0.64 14.22 -18.11
C VAL A 836 1.82 13.38 -18.61
N LYS A 837 1.96 12.13 -18.13
CA LYS A 837 2.98 11.19 -18.64
C LYS A 837 2.75 10.86 -20.11
N LEU A 838 1.50 10.56 -20.48
CA LEU A 838 1.11 10.26 -21.86
C LEU A 838 1.42 11.44 -22.79
N SER A 839 1.06 12.67 -22.41
CA SER A 839 1.32 13.88 -23.20
C SER A 839 2.81 14.10 -23.48
N LYS A 840 3.68 13.80 -22.50
CA LYS A 840 5.13 13.89 -22.67
C LYS A 840 5.63 12.92 -23.74
N GLU A 841 5.13 11.69 -23.76
CA GLU A 841 5.53 10.70 -24.77
C GLU A 841 4.99 11.05 -26.15
N LEU A 842 3.76 11.55 -26.26
CA LEU A 842 3.18 12.05 -27.51
C LEU A 842 3.95 13.24 -28.11
N SER A 843 4.61 14.05 -27.26
CA SER A 843 5.41 15.17 -27.74
C SER A 843 6.72 14.75 -28.43
N LYS A 844 7.15 13.50 -28.28
CA LYS A 844 8.35 12.94 -28.90
C LYS A 844 8.04 12.40 -30.31
N ARG A 845 9.07 12.27 -31.14
CA ARG A 845 8.90 11.55 -32.42
C ARG A 845 8.89 10.06 -32.14
N GLY A 846 7.83 9.38 -32.57
CA GLY A 846 7.71 7.93 -32.49
C GLY A 846 8.53 7.23 -33.57
N THR A 847 8.98 6.03 -33.28
CA THR A 847 9.67 5.15 -34.26
C THR A 847 8.69 4.22 -34.95
N GLY A 848 7.46 4.09 -34.42
CA GLY A 848 6.45 3.14 -34.87
C GLY A 848 6.69 1.69 -34.39
N LYS A 849 7.65 1.49 -33.47
CA LYS A 849 7.98 0.17 -32.89
C LYS A 849 8.03 0.23 -31.35
N THR A 850 7.32 1.17 -30.77
CA THR A 850 7.30 1.34 -29.31
C THR A 850 6.16 0.53 -28.70
N LEU A 851 6.46 -0.19 -27.61
CA LEU A 851 5.47 -0.83 -26.74
C LEU A 851 5.00 0.18 -25.68
N TYR A 852 3.75 0.56 -25.72
CA TYR A 852 3.09 1.34 -24.68
C TYR A 852 2.28 0.41 -23.79
N ILE A 853 2.50 0.48 -22.48
CA ILE A 853 1.71 -0.21 -21.47
C ILE A 853 1.01 0.85 -20.63
N LEU A 854 -0.32 0.78 -20.57
CA LEU A 854 -1.16 1.70 -19.79
C LEU A 854 -1.98 0.91 -18.78
N ASP A 855 -2.00 1.39 -17.55
CA ASP A 855 -2.75 0.75 -16.47
C ASP A 855 -3.95 1.61 -16.10
N GLU A 856 -5.16 1.12 -16.40
CA GLU A 856 -6.45 1.77 -16.17
C GLU A 856 -6.48 3.27 -16.55
N PRO A 857 -6.20 3.64 -17.81
CA PRO A 857 -6.08 5.04 -18.20
C PRO A 857 -7.40 5.83 -18.21
N THR A 858 -8.55 5.17 -18.07
CA THR A 858 -9.87 5.82 -18.01
C THR A 858 -10.33 6.14 -16.58
N THR A 859 -9.49 5.86 -15.60
CA THR A 859 -9.78 6.14 -14.19
C THR A 859 -10.15 7.61 -13.97
N GLY A 860 -11.32 7.87 -13.38
CA GLY A 860 -11.81 9.21 -13.07
C GLY A 860 -12.20 10.05 -14.29
N LEU A 861 -12.46 9.42 -15.45
CA LEU A 861 -12.85 10.11 -16.67
C LEU A 861 -14.34 9.98 -16.96
N HIS A 862 -14.92 11.10 -17.32
CA HIS A 862 -16.25 11.15 -17.90
C HIS A 862 -16.24 10.54 -19.33
N PHE A 863 -17.37 10.05 -19.84
CA PHE A 863 -17.51 9.45 -21.19
C PHE A 863 -16.88 10.28 -22.29
N HIS A 864 -17.06 11.61 -22.26
CA HIS A 864 -16.46 12.52 -23.22
C HIS A 864 -14.93 12.53 -23.16
N ASP A 865 -14.36 12.51 -21.96
CA ASP A 865 -12.89 12.50 -21.78
C ASP A 865 -12.31 11.15 -22.24
N ILE A 866 -13.05 10.05 -22.05
CA ILE A 866 -12.70 8.71 -22.56
C ILE A 866 -12.66 8.72 -24.11
N GLU A 867 -13.65 9.33 -24.75
CA GLU A 867 -13.69 9.47 -26.22
C GLU A 867 -12.43 10.18 -26.75
N GLN A 868 -12.03 11.28 -26.09
CA GLN A 868 -10.81 12.02 -26.46
C GLN A 868 -9.55 11.16 -26.27
N LEU A 869 -9.43 10.49 -25.13
CA LEU A 869 -8.30 9.61 -24.81
C LEU A 869 -8.19 8.48 -25.83
N LEU A 870 -9.28 7.82 -26.20
CA LEU A 870 -9.32 6.77 -27.22
C LEU A 870 -8.83 7.29 -28.57
N GLY A 871 -9.20 8.50 -28.97
CA GLY A 871 -8.68 9.14 -30.17
C GLY A 871 -7.14 9.24 -30.18
N VAL A 872 -6.56 9.53 -29.02
CA VAL A 872 -5.09 9.59 -28.83
C VAL A 872 -4.46 8.18 -28.91
N LEU A 873 -5.03 7.18 -28.24
CA LEU A 873 -4.51 5.81 -28.23
C LEU A 873 -4.57 5.17 -29.63
N HIS A 874 -5.68 5.38 -30.34
CA HIS A 874 -5.80 4.92 -31.73
C HIS A 874 -4.80 5.61 -32.66
N ARG A 875 -4.51 6.91 -32.45
CA ARG A 875 -3.45 7.62 -33.20
C ARG A 875 -2.08 6.98 -32.98
N LEU A 876 -1.70 6.66 -31.74
CA LEU A 876 -0.47 5.96 -31.41
C LEU A 876 -0.37 4.59 -32.12
N ARG A 877 -1.45 3.79 -32.07
CA ARG A 877 -1.54 2.52 -32.77
C ARG A 877 -1.39 2.70 -34.29
N ASN A 878 -2.06 3.70 -34.88
CA ASN A 878 -1.99 3.98 -36.33
C ASN A 878 -0.58 4.38 -36.79
N GLU A 879 0.24 4.93 -35.92
CA GLU A 879 1.66 5.20 -36.15
C GLU A 879 2.54 3.92 -36.13
N GLY A 880 1.94 2.75 -35.94
CA GLY A 880 2.61 1.45 -35.95
C GLY A 880 3.01 0.90 -34.57
N ASN A 881 2.77 1.64 -33.51
CA ASN A 881 3.12 1.25 -32.15
C ASN A 881 2.19 0.14 -31.62
N THR A 882 2.71 -0.67 -30.70
CA THR A 882 1.93 -1.64 -29.95
C THR A 882 1.40 -0.97 -28.68
N VAL A 883 0.09 -0.98 -28.49
CA VAL A 883 -0.57 -0.35 -27.34
C VAL A 883 -1.27 -1.43 -26.54
N VAL A 884 -0.81 -1.66 -25.30
CA VAL A 884 -1.40 -2.62 -24.36
C VAL A 884 -2.02 -1.83 -23.21
N VAL A 885 -3.32 -2.05 -22.99
CA VAL A 885 -4.08 -1.33 -21.97
C VAL A 885 -4.73 -2.34 -21.04
N ILE A 886 -4.47 -2.22 -19.73
CA ILE A 886 -5.25 -2.93 -18.71
C ILE A 886 -6.49 -2.10 -18.46
N GLU A 887 -7.68 -2.65 -18.70
CA GLU A 887 -8.93 -1.91 -18.57
C GLU A 887 -10.15 -2.76 -18.20
N HIS A 888 -11.10 -2.10 -17.55
CA HIS A 888 -12.40 -2.64 -17.20
C HIS A 888 -13.55 -1.92 -17.92
N ASN A 889 -13.29 -0.71 -18.43
CA ASN A 889 -14.29 0.10 -19.10
C ASN A 889 -14.69 -0.52 -20.44
N LEU A 890 -15.95 -0.88 -20.58
CA LEU A 890 -16.48 -1.56 -21.77
C LEU A 890 -16.40 -0.71 -23.03
N ASP A 891 -16.43 0.61 -22.90
CA ASP A 891 -16.25 1.53 -24.04
C ASP A 891 -14.83 1.45 -24.61
N VAL A 892 -13.83 1.22 -23.78
CA VAL A 892 -12.46 0.95 -24.23
C VAL A 892 -12.36 -0.44 -24.86
N VAL A 893 -12.87 -1.45 -24.14
CA VAL A 893 -12.81 -2.85 -24.59
C VAL A 893 -13.48 -3.04 -25.96
N LYS A 894 -14.67 -2.44 -26.17
CA LYS A 894 -15.37 -2.53 -27.47
C LYS A 894 -14.63 -1.89 -28.64
N THR A 895 -13.68 -0.96 -28.37
CA THR A 895 -12.87 -0.30 -29.41
C THR A 895 -11.53 -0.97 -29.69
N ALA A 896 -11.11 -1.93 -28.85
CA ALA A 896 -9.84 -2.64 -29.02
C ALA A 896 -9.80 -3.50 -30.26
N ASP A 897 -8.61 -3.65 -30.86
CA ASP A 897 -8.40 -4.59 -31.97
C ASP A 897 -8.30 -6.04 -31.50
N TRP A 898 -7.71 -6.23 -30.29
CA TRP A 898 -7.51 -7.51 -29.65
C TRP A 898 -7.83 -7.40 -28.14
N VAL A 899 -8.39 -8.41 -27.56
CA VAL A 899 -8.71 -8.48 -26.13
C VAL A 899 -8.20 -9.80 -25.56
N VAL A 900 -7.63 -9.72 -24.36
CA VAL A 900 -7.25 -10.89 -23.56
C VAL A 900 -7.99 -10.80 -22.24
N ASP A 901 -8.82 -11.78 -21.94
CA ASP A 901 -9.65 -11.83 -20.74
C ASP A 901 -9.10 -12.84 -19.73
N LEU A 902 -8.74 -12.34 -18.54
CA LEU A 902 -8.20 -13.16 -17.44
C LEU A 902 -9.29 -13.48 -16.41
N GLY A 903 -9.25 -14.69 -15.90
CA GLY A 903 -10.23 -15.14 -14.88
C GLY A 903 -10.01 -16.60 -14.48
N PRO A 904 -11.11 -17.36 -14.21
CA PRO A 904 -12.52 -16.90 -14.17
C PRO A 904 -12.84 -16.03 -12.96
N GLU A 905 -12.10 -16.19 -11.85
CA GLU A 905 -12.30 -15.47 -10.59
C GLU A 905 -11.05 -14.64 -10.22
N GLY A 906 -11.08 -13.98 -9.06
CA GLY A 906 -9.94 -13.33 -8.46
C GLY A 906 -9.17 -14.25 -7.52
N GLY A 907 -7.89 -13.90 -7.20
CA GLY A 907 -7.06 -14.65 -6.27
C GLY A 907 -6.71 -16.07 -6.74
N SER A 908 -6.82 -17.06 -5.86
CA SER A 908 -6.50 -18.46 -6.15
C SER A 908 -7.37 -19.09 -7.24
N GLY A 909 -8.59 -18.59 -7.41
CA GLY A 909 -9.51 -19.03 -8.47
C GLY A 909 -9.29 -18.35 -9.82
N GLY A 910 -8.30 -17.46 -9.92
CA GLY A 910 -7.94 -16.72 -11.15
C GLY A 910 -6.65 -17.21 -11.79
N GLY A 911 -5.99 -16.30 -12.46
CA GLY A 911 -4.64 -16.53 -13.00
C GLY A 911 -4.62 -17.37 -14.28
N GLN A 912 -5.70 -17.40 -15.05
CA GLN A 912 -5.79 -18.09 -16.34
C GLN A 912 -6.30 -17.13 -17.42
N ILE A 913 -5.87 -17.32 -18.67
CA ILE A 913 -6.50 -16.67 -19.83
C ILE A 913 -7.76 -17.47 -20.18
N ILE A 914 -8.93 -16.81 -20.09
CA ILE A 914 -10.24 -17.41 -20.37
C ILE A 914 -10.58 -17.27 -21.85
N ALA A 915 -10.21 -16.12 -22.43
CA ALA A 915 -10.52 -15.77 -23.81
C ALA A 915 -9.47 -14.86 -24.40
N GLU A 916 -9.17 -15.03 -25.67
CA GLU A 916 -8.37 -14.11 -26.47
C GLU A 916 -8.98 -13.97 -27.86
N GLY A 917 -8.89 -12.81 -28.46
CA GLY A 917 -9.45 -12.54 -29.79
C GLY A 917 -9.98 -11.12 -29.94
N THR A 918 -10.84 -10.92 -30.93
CA THR A 918 -11.57 -9.65 -31.08
C THR A 918 -12.66 -9.52 -30.02
N PRO A 919 -13.16 -8.33 -29.69
CA PRO A 919 -14.31 -8.16 -28.79
C PRO A 919 -15.54 -8.99 -29.21
N GLU A 920 -15.73 -9.19 -30.50
CA GLU A 920 -16.78 -10.02 -31.07
C GLU A 920 -16.57 -11.53 -30.79
N ASP A 921 -15.35 -11.99 -30.69
CA ASP A 921 -15.02 -13.39 -30.36
C ASP A 921 -15.33 -13.68 -28.88
N LEU A 922 -15.06 -12.71 -27.98
CA LEU A 922 -15.29 -12.87 -26.55
C LEU A 922 -16.75 -13.12 -26.18
N ILE A 923 -17.72 -12.53 -26.89
CA ILE A 923 -19.15 -12.71 -26.60
C ILE A 923 -19.63 -14.15 -26.81
N SER A 924 -18.88 -14.96 -27.55
CA SER A 924 -19.18 -16.38 -27.80
C SER A 924 -18.70 -17.30 -26.66
N ILE A 925 -17.84 -16.79 -25.75
CA ILE A 925 -17.18 -17.58 -24.70
C ILE A 925 -17.96 -17.43 -23.39
N ALA A 926 -18.71 -18.47 -23.00
CA ALA A 926 -19.59 -18.45 -21.84
C ALA A 926 -18.86 -18.21 -20.50
N ALA A 927 -17.59 -18.60 -20.41
CA ALA A 927 -16.76 -18.40 -19.21
C ALA A 927 -16.30 -16.95 -19.04
N SER A 928 -16.36 -16.12 -20.08
CA SER A 928 -15.94 -14.71 -20.03
C SER A 928 -17.03 -13.83 -19.44
N HIS A 929 -16.75 -13.30 -18.25
CA HIS A 929 -17.61 -12.28 -17.64
C HIS A 929 -17.63 -11.00 -18.48
N THR A 930 -16.48 -10.57 -19.00
CA THR A 930 -16.37 -9.42 -19.91
C THR A 930 -17.23 -9.61 -21.16
N GLY A 931 -17.16 -10.79 -21.79
CA GLY A 931 -17.98 -11.14 -22.96
C GLY A 931 -19.48 -11.06 -22.68
N ARG A 932 -19.91 -11.48 -21.50
CA ARG A 932 -21.32 -11.36 -21.07
C ARG A 932 -21.79 -9.90 -21.05
N PHE A 933 -21.01 -8.99 -20.47
CA PHE A 933 -21.36 -7.56 -20.38
C PHE A 933 -21.18 -6.82 -21.71
N LEU A 934 -20.26 -7.27 -22.60
CA LEU A 934 -20.10 -6.73 -23.95
C LEU A 934 -21.27 -7.11 -24.89
N THR A 935 -21.93 -8.22 -24.66
CA THR A 935 -22.98 -8.73 -25.53
C THR A 935 -24.09 -7.73 -25.84
N PRO A 936 -24.71 -7.04 -24.88
CA PRO A 936 -25.75 -6.05 -25.17
C PRO A 936 -25.20 -4.85 -25.95
N ILE A 937 -23.95 -4.44 -25.69
CA ILE A 937 -23.31 -3.26 -26.31
C ILE A 937 -23.00 -3.54 -27.80
N LEU A 938 -22.46 -4.71 -28.11
CA LEU A 938 -22.09 -5.09 -29.48
C LEU A 938 -23.30 -5.52 -30.34
N LYS A 939 -24.38 -6.02 -29.74
CA LYS A 939 -25.61 -6.45 -30.42
C LYS A 939 -26.65 -5.33 -30.51
N ALA A 940 -26.45 -4.18 -29.87
CA ALA A 940 -27.36 -3.05 -30.00
C ALA A 940 -27.47 -2.62 -31.48
N PRO A 941 -28.68 -2.29 -32.00
CA PRO A 941 -28.86 -1.85 -33.35
C PRO A 941 -28.00 -0.57 -33.57
N LYS A 942 -27.16 -0.59 -34.62
CA LYS A 942 -26.34 0.54 -35.01
C LYS A 942 -27.29 1.72 -35.41
N THR A 943 -27.47 2.69 -34.52
CA THR A 943 -28.05 3.96 -34.89
C THR A 943 -27.01 4.71 -35.70
N PHE A 944 -27.22 4.77 -37.01
CA PHE A 944 -26.40 5.58 -37.92
C PHE A 944 -26.67 7.07 -37.63
N SER A 945 -25.83 7.71 -36.84
CA SER A 945 -25.66 9.15 -36.94
C SER A 945 -24.51 9.42 -37.93
N GLU A 946 -24.84 9.96 -39.07
CA GLU A 946 -23.85 10.47 -40.03
C GLU A 946 -23.12 11.67 -39.41
N THR A 947 -22.10 11.41 -38.62
CA THR A 947 -21.10 12.43 -38.31
C THR A 947 -19.88 12.15 -39.18
N PRO A 948 -19.39 13.14 -39.97
CA PRO A 948 -18.29 12.92 -40.87
C PRO A 948 -16.99 12.61 -40.11
N PRO A 949 -16.06 11.79 -40.70
CA PRO A 949 -14.81 11.45 -40.07
C PRO A 949 -13.99 12.71 -39.78
N PHE A 950 -13.39 12.75 -38.61
CA PHE A 950 -12.49 13.78 -38.14
C PHE A 950 -11.59 14.32 -39.27
N LYS A 951 -11.78 15.57 -39.67
CA LYS A 951 -10.79 16.31 -40.46
C LYS A 951 -9.63 16.64 -39.54
N ALA A 952 -8.46 16.09 -39.88
CA ALA A 952 -7.21 16.52 -39.29
C ALA A 952 -7.02 18.04 -39.54
N CYS A 953 -6.90 18.79 -38.45
CA CYS A 953 -6.26 20.13 -38.48
C CYS A 953 -4.81 19.98 -37.98
#